data_8915aadca3cee86e070bebaf8fde0901
#
_entry.id   8915aadca3cee86e070bebaf8fde0901
#
_cell.length_a   1.000
_cell.length_b   1.000
_cell.length_c   1.000
_cell.angle_alpha   90.00
_cell.angle_beta   90.00
_cell.angle_gamma   90.00
#
_symmetry.space_group_name_H-M   'P 1'
#
loop_
_entity.id
_entity.type
_entity.pdbx_description
1 polymer ?
#
loop_
_entity_poly.entity_id
_entity_poly.type
_entity_poly.pdbx_seq_one_letter_code
_entity_poly.pdbx_strand_id
1 'polypeptide(L)'
;MPRPTPPPRGRPRLRRLLAAGAALAAGLAATVAVAPPPAAAAPAVNDGSVPAAAGARTGSALAAPAFNYPEALQKSLFFYEAQQSGKKPAWNRVSWRGDSALTDGADVGLDLTGGWYDAGDHVKFGFPMAFSATMLAWGAVEYRDGYATSGQLPHLLNNLRWVNDYFVKAHPAPNVLYGQVGKGDDDHKWWGPAEVLPMARAAYRIDASCGGADLAGETAAAMAASSMVFRPTDAAYADKLLGHAKQLYTFADTVRKSYHECITDATSFYRSWSGWQDELVWGAVWLYRATGDATYLAKAESEYDRLGTEPQSTTRSYKWTIAWDNKQFGAYVLLANLTGKQKYVDDANRWLDYWTVGVNGQRVPYSPGGMAVLDSWGALRYAANTAFAALVYSDRTSDTTRKARYHDFAVRQINYALGDNPRSSSYVIGFGANSPKNPHHRTAHGSWWDSQTVPTETRHVLYGALVGGPSSANDAYTDSRSDYVMNEVATDYNAGFTSALARLTSEYGGSPLAGFPTAEQPDLDELTVETTVMQAEPRATGLKAIIYNKSAFPARARTTGKFRYYFRPDGAGPVQVTPGYTQGCPSPTTARQFSADIWYVEVDCTGWTIAPAGQSQHRMEVQFKVGVPEGGTWDPTNDPSYQATAGPNRKVPLYSGGTRVWGEEPGPATPDTTAPTVPGAPVASAVTATGLTLTWPAATDTGGSGLAGYEVTRAQAGSDALVLTEATTNTLAVTGLLPERTYQFTVRARDGAGNRSASSPALTVTTADPPATGGCAVTWTTSGWDTGFTANITIANTGTSTITGWSLAFTFPSSGQKVGQGWSANVTQSGTAVTATNVSYNGTLAPGASTSFGFNGTHTGTNPRPTTFTLNGSPCTVS
;
A
#
# COMPACT_ATOMS: atom_id res chain seq x y z
N MET A 1 44.40 11.75 48.16
CA MET A 1 43.88 12.12 49.49
C MET A 1 42.51 12.76 49.27
N PRO A 2 41.55 12.57 50.16
CA PRO A 2 40.61 11.44 50.06
C PRO A 2 39.20 11.88 49.64
N ARG A 3 38.41 10.89 49.18
CA ARG A 3 36.95 11.00 48.92
C ARG A 3 36.15 11.30 50.21
N PRO A 4 35.00 11.91 50.10
CA PRO A 4 33.91 11.63 51.06
C PRO A 4 32.78 10.84 50.44
N THR A 5 32.25 9.94 51.24
CA THR A 5 31.15 8.98 51.12
C THR A 5 29.78 9.67 51.12
N PRO A 6 28.72 9.02 50.51
CA PRO A 6 27.38 9.59 50.46
C PRO A 6 26.50 9.18 51.68
N PRO A 7 25.45 9.95 52.00
CA PRO A 7 24.41 9.56 52.95
C PRO A 7 23.21 8.88 52.31
N PRO A 8 22.28 8.27 53.08
CA PRO A 8 21.56 7.07 52.69
C PRO A 8 20.17 7.31 52.08
N ARG A 9 19.71 6.21 51.46
CA ARG A 9 18.47 6.00 50.69
C ARG A 9 17.18 6.39 51.45
N GLY A 10 16.35 7.16 50.75
CA GLY A 10 14.91 7.22 50.96
C GLY A 10 14.21 6.60 49.74
N ARG A 11 13.45 5.52 49.97
CA ARG A 11 12.58 4.91 48.94
C ARG A 11 11.30 5.74 48.77
N PRO A 12 10.85 6.00 47.52
CA PRO A 12 9.43 6.16 47.29
C PRO A 12 8.84 4.95 46.57
N ARG A 13 7.67 4.62 46.99
CA ARG A 13 6.83 3.49 46.58
C ARG A 13 6.43 3.66 45.10
N LEU A 14 6.65 2.61 44.31
CA LEU A 14 6.08 2.39 42.98
C LEU A 14 4.54 2.34 43.09
N ARG A 15 3.87 3.28 42.42
CA ARG A 15 2.47 3.10 42.02
C ARG A 15 2.49 2.55 40.59
N ARG A 16 2.17 1.28 40.45
CA ARG A 16 1.78 0.66 39.18
C ARG A 16 0.42 1.20 38.78
N LEU A 17 0.31 1.75 37.60
CA LEU A 17 -0.94 1.91 36.87
C LEU A 17 -0.95 0.86 35.75
N LEU A 18 -1.64 -0.24 36.02
CA LEU A 18 -2.12 -1.17 35.02
C LEU A 18 -3.47 -0.63 34.54
N ALA A 19 -3.55 -0.30 33.26
CA ALA A 19 -4.82 -0.12 32.58
C ALA A 19 -5.17 -1.44 31.90
N ALA A 20 -6.02 -2.26 32.53
CA ALA A 20 -6.75 -3.33 31.90
C ALA A 20 -8.22 -2.93 31.90
N GLY A 21 -8.78 -2.63 30.75
CA GLY A 21 -10.20 -2.46 30.56
C GLY A 21 -10.87 -3.82 30.45
N ALA A 22 -11.58 -4.24 31.48
CA ALA A 22 -12.62 -5.24 31.37
C ALA A 22 -13.82 -4.70 32.15
N ALA A 23 -14.91 -4.48 31.45
CA ALA A 23 -16.18 -4.06 32.01
C ALA A 23 -16.80 -5.20 32.80
N LEU A 24 -17.11 -4.96 34.06
CA LEU A 24 -18.14 -5.69 34.79
C LEU A 24 -19.03 -4.65 35.51
N ALA A 25 -20.26 -4.56 35.05
CA ALA A 25 -21.31 -3.81 35.71
C ALA A 25 -21.85 -4.69 36.86
N ALA A 26 -21.76 -4.20 38.09
CA ALA A 26 -22.55 -4.70 39.24
C ALA A 26 -23.20 -3.51 39.92
N GLY A 27 -24.53 -3.57 39.96
CA GLY A 27 -25.42 -2.51 40.38
C GLY A 27 -25.41 -2.23 41.88
N LEU A 28 -25.84 -1.02 42.23
CA LEU A 28 -26.43 -0.71 43.52
C LEU A 28 -27.87 -0.24 43.28
N ALA A 29 -28.79 -0.99 43.86
CA ALA A 29 -30.22 -0.72 43.88
C ALA A 29 -30.54 0.45 44.83
N ALA A 30 -31.29 1.43 44.31
CA ALA A 30 -32.10 2.30 45.14
C ALA A 30 -33.55 2.07 44.77
N THR A 31 -34.33 1.56 45.72
CA THR A 31 -35.78 1.28 45.61
C THR A 31 -36.58 2.56 45.69
N VAL A 32 -37.31 2.85 44.61
CA VAL A 32 -38.49 3.73 44.69
C VAL A 32 -39.69 2.91 44.19
N ALA A 33 -40.66 2.70 45.09
CA ALA A 33 -41.89 1.99 44.80
C ALA A 33 -42.85 2.90 44.05
N VAL A 34 -43.29 2.47 42.85
CA VAL A 34 -44.44 3.05 42.12
C VAL A 34 -45.37 1.87 41.77
N ALA A 35 -46.65 2.02 42.14
CA ALA A 35 -47.72 1.04 41.97
C ALA A 35 -48.04 0.74 40.48
N PRO A 36 -48.53 -0.47 40.12
CA PRO A 36 -48.83 -0.86 38.76
C PRO A 36 -50.19 -0.37 38.28
N PRO A 37 -50.37 -0.03 37.01
CA PRO A 37 -51.69 0.12 36.41
C PRO A 37 -52.27 -1.25 35.97
N PRO A 38 -53.59 -1.33 35.75
CA PRO A 38 -54.31 -2.59 35.67
C PRO A 38 -54.10 -3.36 34.37
N ALA A 39 -54.21 -4.68 34.47
CA ALA A 39 -54.10 -5.63 33.41
C ALA A 39 -55.16 -5.47 32.31
N ALA A 40 -54.73 -5.38 31.06
CA ALA A 40 -55.60 -5.60 29.91
C ALA A 40 -55.50 -7.03 29.43
N ALA A 41 -56.64 -7.62 29.11
CA ALA A 41 -56.84 -9.02 28.79
C ALA A 41 -56.05 -9.48 27.54
N ALA A 42 -55.46 -10.67 27.60
CA ALA A 42 -54.81 -11.36 26.50
C ALA A 42 -55.86 -11.81 25.46
N PRO A 43 -55.61 -11.66 24.16
CA PRO A 43 -56.35 -12.38 23.14
C PRO A 43 -55.80 -13.79 22.92
N ALA A 44 -56.68 -14.69 22.56
CA ALA A 44 -56.54 -16.11 22.43
C ALA A 44 -55.37 -16.56 21.50
N VAL A 45 -54.74 -17.66 21.88
CA VAL A 45 -53.81 -18.42 21.07
C VAL A 45 -54.52 -19.00 19.84
N ASN A 46 -54.17 -18.50 18.65
CA ASN A 46 -54.49 -19.20 17.43
C ASN A 46 -53.32 -20.06 17.02
N ASP A 47 -53.61 -21.35 16.92
CA ASP A 47 -52.81 -22.42 16.34
C ASP A 47 -52.47 -22.03 14.89
N GLY A 48 -51.25 -21.50 14.67
CA GLY A 48 -50.75 -21.06 13.38
C GLY A 48 -49.84 -22.12 12.77
N SER A 49 -50.45 -22.99 11.98
CA SER A 49 -49.76 -23.81 11.00
C SER A 49 -48.63 -23.06 10.25
N VAL A 50 -47.44 -23.64 10.28
CA VAL A 50 -46.27 -23.27 9.49
C VAL A 50 -46.67 -23.29 8.00
N PRO A 51 -46.44 -22.23 7.21
CA PRO A 51 -46.57 -22.32 5.75
C PRO A 51 -45.54 -23.28 5.20
N ALA A 52 -46.01 -24.31 4.51
CA ALA A 52 -45.19 -25.24 3.74
C ALA A 52 -44.32 -24.48 2.74
N ALA A 53 -43.08 -24.95 2.59
CA ALA A 53 -42.10 -24.48 1.63
C ALA A 53 -42.73 -24.25 0.24
N ALA A 54 -42.60 -23.06 -0.29
CA ALA A 54 -42.91 -22.74 -1.67
C ALA A 54 -42.10 -23.63 -2.60
N GLY A 55 -42.83 -24.19 -3.55
CA GLY A 55 -42.37 -25.25 -4.44
C GLY A 55 -41.12 -24.96 -5.24
N ALA A 56 -40.43 -26.01 -5.61
CA ALA A 56 -39.31 -26.06 -6.53
C ALA A 56 -39.59 -25.21 -7.78
N ARG A 57 -38.83 -24.15 -7.97
CA ARG A 57 -38.79 -23.39 -9.23
C ARG A 57 -37.95 -24.19 -10.22
N THR A 58 -38.61 -24.76 -11.20
CA THR A 58 -37.99 -25.26 -12.43
C THR A 58 -37.34 -24.12 -13.19
N GLY A 59 -36.10 -24.32 -13.63
CA GLY A 59 -35.27 -23.52 -14.52
C GLY A 59 -35.79 -22.13 -14.92
N SER A 60 -35.55 -21.16 -14.08
CA SER A 60 -35.75 -19.72 -14.39
C SER A 60 -34.42 -19.13 -14.86
N ALA A 61 -34.44 -18.38 -15.95
CA ALA A 61 -33.32 -17.53 -16.33
C ALA A 61 -32.83 -16.76 -15.09
N LEU A 62 -31.52 -16.70 -14.88
CA LEU A 62 -30.92 -15.96 -13.77
C LEU A 62 -31.59 -14.58 -13.68
N ALA A 63 -32.15 -14.24 -12.52
CA ALA A 63 -32.66 -12.90 -12.28
C ALA A 63 -31.54 -11.91 -12.54
N ALA A 64 -31.85 -10.72 -13.07
CA ALA A 64 -30.88 -9.65 -13.24
C ALA A 64 -30.09 -9.45 -11.92
N PRO A 65 -28.78 -9.24 -11.97
CA PRO A 65 -27.97 -9.08 -10.77
C PRO A 65 -28.50 -7.90 -9.94
N ALA A 66 -28.57 -8.10 -8.62
CA ALA A 66 -29.02 -7.04 -7.71
C ALA A 66 -28.06 -5.84 -7.70
N PHE A 67 -26.77 -6.08 -8.01
CA PHE A 67 -25.70 -5.09 -7.99
C PHE A 67 -24.75 -5.25 -9.17
N ASN A 68 -24.03 -4.18 -9.50
CA ASN A 68 -22.96 -4.19 -10.48
C ASN A 68 -21.66 -4.76 -9.85
N TYR A 69 -21.50 -6.10 -9.88
CA TYR A 69 -20.33 -6.76 -9.28
C TYR A 69 -18.99 -6.35 -9.93
N PRO A 70 -18.88 -6.15 -11.27
CA PRO A 70 -17.67 -5.61 -11.89
C PRO A 70 -17.23 -4.24 -11.35
N GLU A 71 -18.17 -3.34 -11.06
CA GLU A 71 -17.85 -2.06 -10.41
C GLU A 71 -17.33 -2.26 -8.98
N ALA A 72 -17.99 -3.11 -8.20
CA ALA A 72 -17.55 -3.42 -6.85
C ALA A 72 -16.15 -4.06 -6.86
N LEU A 73 -15.88 -4.97 -7.80
CA LEU A 73 -14.58 -5.60 -8.01
C LEU A 73 -13.49 -4.58 -8.40
N GLN A 74 -13.80 -3.68 -9.33
CA GLN A 74 -12.91 -2.59 -9.75
C GLN A 74 -12.50 -1.71 -8.57
N LYS A 75 -13.47 -1.31 -7.73
CA LYS A 75 -13.23 -0.50 -6.53
C LYS A 75 -12.48 -1.28 -5.45
N SER A 76 -12.82 -2.55 -5.24
CA SER A 76 -12.14 -3.38 -4.25
C SER A 76 -10.65 -3.59 -4.56
N LEU A 77 -10.27 -3.69 -5.84
CA LEU A 77 -8.87 -3.72 -6.24
C LEU A 77 -8.17 -2.37 -6.09
N PHE A 78 -8.89 -1.26 -6.25
CA PHE A 78 -8.36 0.08 -6.01
C PHE A 78 -7.99 0.30 -4.53
N PHE A 79 -8.71 -0.30 -3.59
CA PHE A 79 -8.35 -0.27 -2.17
C PHE A 79 -6.93 -0.81 -1.93
N TYR A 80 -6.55 -1.93 -2.54
CA TYR A 80 -5.18 -2.47 -2.40
C TYR A 80 -4.11 -1.53 -2.97
N GLU A 81 -4.44 -0.76 -4.01
CA GLU A 81 -3.54 0.27 -4.52
C GLU A 81 -3.38 1.43 -3.51
N ALA A 82 -4.43 1.75 -2.74
CA ALA A 82 -4.36 2.75 -1.68
C ALA A 82 -3.52 2.29 -0.48
N GLN A 83 -3.42 0.98 -0.24
CA GLN A 83 -2.64 0.39 0.86
C GLN A 83 -1.15 0.25 0.55
N GLN A 84 -0.69 0.55 -0.66
CA GLN A 84 0.71 0.35 -1.04
C GLN A 84 1.67 1.21 -0.22
N SER A 85 2.74 0.56 0.28
CA SER A 85 3.92 1.16 0.92
C SER A 85 5.08 1.22 -0.08
N GLY A 86 6.02 2.12 0.10
CA GLY A 86 7.19 2.27 -0.76
C GLY A 86 7.03 3.33 -1.82
N LYS A 87 7.85 3.24 -2.87
CA LYS A 87 7.78 4.14 -4.03
C LYS A 87 6.57 3.80 -4.87
N LYS A 88 5.66 4.77 -5.04
CA LYS A 88 4.41 4.59 -5.79
C LYS A 88 4.71 4.21 -7.26
N PRO A 89 4.25 3.06 -7.75
CA PRO A 89 4.46 2.68 -9.14
C PRO A 89 3.54 3.47 -10.07
N ALA A 90 3.96 3.66 -11.33
CA ALA A 90 3.21 4.44 -12.32
C ALA A 90 1.82 3.86 -12.64
N TRP A 91 1.61 2.56 -12.43
CA TRP A 91 0.31 1.92 -12.64
C TRP A 91 -0.68 2.10 -11.47
N ASN A 92 -0.24 2.61 -10.31
CA ASN A 92 -1.11 2.87 -9.18
C ASN A 92 -2.03 4.07 -9.49
N ARG A 93 -3.33 3.83 -9.47
CA ARG A 93 -4.36 4.78 -9.89
C ARG A 93 -4.75 5.80 -8.83
N VAL A 94 -4.31 5.63 -7.57
CA VAL A 94 -4.70 6.49 -6.44
C VAL A 94 -3.97 7.82 -6.52
N SER A 95 -4.64 8.87 -6.99
CA SER A 95 -4.02 10.19 -7.25
C SER A 95 -3.52 10.88 -5.98
N TRP A 96 -4.18 10.65 -4.86
CA TRP A 96 -3.84 11.25 -3.56
C TRP A 96 -2.77 10.48 -2.76
N ARG A 97 -2.31 9.31 -3.24
CA ARG A 97 -1.16 8.61 -2.65
C ARG A 97 0.15 9.05 -3.29
N GLY A 98 1.18 9.14 -2.46
CA GLY A 98 2.57 9.41 -2.84
C GLY A 98 3.53 8.31 -2.39
N ASP A 99 4.82 8.57 -2.57
CA ASP A 99 5.88 7.72 -2.03
C ASP A 99 5.86 7.77 -0.50
N SER A 100 6.04 6.61 0.15
CA SER A 100 6.00 6.50 1.61
C SER A 100 6.93 5.40 2.11
N ALA A 101 7.43 5.50 3.35
CA ALA A 101 8.26 4.48 3.99
C ALA A 101 9.44 4.00 3.12
N LEU A 102 10.13 4.94 2.45
CA LEU A 102 11.21 4.64 1.48
C LEU A 102 12.49 4.10 2.12
N THR A 103 12.58 4.12 3.45
CA THR A 103 13.74 3.64 4.22
C THR A 103 13.44 2.37 5.01
N ASP A 104 12.30 1.72 4.75
CA ASP A 104 11.96 0.47 5.43
C ASP A 104 13.05 -0.60 5.21
N GLY A 105 13.54 -1.18 6.31
CA GLY A 105 14.62 -2.16 6.32
C GLY A 105 16.02 -1.58 6.44
N ALA A 106 16.20 -0.26 6.41
CA ALA A 106 17.52 0.37 6.57
C ALA A 106 18.17 0.05 7.93
N ASP A 107 17.38 -0.15 8.98
CA ASP A 107 17.81 -0.55 10.32
C ASP A 107 18.46 -1.94 10.38
N VAL A 108 18.15 -2.80 9.41
CA VAL A 108 18.68 -4.15 9.28
C VAL A 108 19.54 -4.34 8.02
N GLY A 109 19.84 -3.25 7.30
CA GLY A 109 20.68 -3.25 6.10
C GLY A 109 20.06 -3.92 4.88
N LEU A 110 18.72 -3.96 4.79
CA LEU A 110 17.95 -4.54 3.70
C LEU A 110 17.01 -3.51 3.06
N ASP A 111 16.59 -3.79 1.83
CA ASP A 111 15.44 -3.12 1.22
C ASP A 111 14.16 -3.89 1.55
N LEU A 112 13.38 -3.37 2.51
CA LEU A 112 12.06 -3.87 2.85
C LEU A 112 10.95 -2.90 2.40
N THR A 113 11.21 -2.06 1.39
CA THR A 113 10.19 -1.21 0.76
C THR A 113 9.22 -2.04 -0.06
N GLY A 114 7.99 -1.55 -0.23
CA GLY A 114 6.91 -2.29 -0.91
C GLY A 114 5.97 -2.98 0.08
N GLY A 115 5.12 -3.86 -0.43
CA GLY A 115 4.04 -4.48 0.35
C GLY A 115 2.88 -3.52 0.61
N TRP A 116 2.00 -3.91 1.50
CA TRP A 116 0.84 -3.13 1.92
C TRP A 116 0.93 -2.71 3.38
N TYR A 117 0.43 -1.55 3.71
CA TYR A 117 -0.01 -1.24 5.06
C TYR A 117 -1.21 -2.12 5.39
N ASP A 118 -1.36 -2.47 6.64
CA ASP A 118 -2.32 -3.48 7.07
C ASP A 118 -3.78 -3.01 6.95
N ALA A 119 -4.10 -1.97 7.67
CA ALA A 119 -5.45 -1.46 7.85
C ALA A 119 -5.50 0.07 7.65
N GLY A 120 -6.02 0.81 8.62
CA GLY A 120 -5.94 2.26 8.64
C GLY A 120 -4.68 2.81 9.28
N ASP A 121 -3.80 1.96 9.75
CA ASP A 121 -2.46 2.22 10.28
C ASP A 121 -1.38 2.12 9.18
N HIS A 122 -0.11 2.22 9.58
CA HIS A 122 1.02 2.16 8.65
C HIS A 122 2.03 1.04 8.99
N VAL A 123 1.64 0.10 9.83
CA VAL A 123 2.44 -1.11 10.07
C VAL A 123 2.27 -2.08 8.90
N LYS A 124 3.33 -2.76 8.54
CA LYS A 124 3.29 -3.90 7.62
C LYS A 124 3.33 -5.18 8.46
N PHE A 125 2.15 -5.74 8.74
CA PHE A 125 2.01 -7.02 9.41
C PHE A 125 2.01 -8.14 8.36
N GLY A 126 3.09 -8.93 8.32
CA GLY A 126 3.30 -9.96 7.30
C GLY A 126 2.26 -11.08 7.32
N PHE A 127 1.72 -11.42 8.50
CA PHE A 127 0.78 -12.54 8.63
C PHE A 127 -0.58 -12.26 7.96
N PRO A 128 -1.32 -11.18 8.31
CA PRO A 128 -2.54 -10.83 7.58
C PRO A 128 -2.29 -10.40 6.13
N MET A 129 -1.13 -9.81 5.81
CA MET A 129 -0.74 -9.47 4.43
C MET A 129 -0.60 -10.73 3.57
N ALA A 130 0.03 -11.78 4.09
CA ALA A 130 0.18 -13.06 3.38
C ALA A 130 -1.17 -13.75 3.18
N PHE A 131 -2.03 -13.74 4.20
CA PHE A 131 -3.41 -14.23 4.09
C PHE A 131 -4.18 -13.50 2.99
N SER A 132 -4.11 -12.18 2.96
CA SER A 132 -4.77 -11.37 1.93
C SER A 132 -4.27 -11.73 0.53
N ALA A 133 -2.96 -11.89 0.37
CA ALA A 133 -2.35 -12.29 -0.89
C ALA A 133 -2.79 -13.72 -1.31
N THR A 134 -2.88 -14.66 -0.36
CA THR A 134 -3.34 -16.03 -0.63
C THR A 134 -4.80 -16.04 -1.11
N MET A 135 -5.67 -15.31 -0.40
CA MET A 135 -7.09 -15.24 -0.76
C MET A 135 -7.33 -14.60 -2.13
N LEU A 136 -6.61 -13.50 -2.46
CA LEU A 136 -6.67 -12.88 -3.78
C LEU A 136 -6.14 -13.83 -4.88
N ALA A 137 -5.02 -14.50 -4.61
CA ALA A 137 -4.47 -15.48 -5.53
C ALA A 137 -5.41 -16.69 -5.71
N TRP A 138 -6.06 -17.15 -4.64
CA TRP A 138 -7.07 -18.21 -4.71
C TRP A 138 -8.24 -17.81 -5.61
N GLY A 139 -8.77 -16.58 -5.43
CA GLY A 139 -9.78 -16.04 -6.32
C GLY A 139 -9.34 -15.98 -7.78
N ALA A 140 -8.07 -15.61 -8.04
CA ALA A 140 -7.52 -15.59 -9.39
C ALA A 140 -7.33 -16.99 -10.00
N VAL A 141 -7.00 -17.99 -9.19
CA VAL A 141 -6.85 -19.38 -9.64
C VAL A 141 -8.21 -20.00 -10.00
N GLU A 142 -9.25 -19.72 -9.21
CA GLU A 142 -10.58 -20.29 -9.43
C GLU A 142 -11.41 -19.48 -10.46
N TYR A 143 -11.30 -18.15 -10.46
CA TYR A 143 -12.22 -17.26 -11.17
C TYR A 143 -11.51 -16.23 -12.06
N ARG A 144 -10.42 -16.63 -12.71
CA ARG A 144 -9.63 -15.76 -13.59
C ARG A 144 -10.48 -15.03 -14.62
N ASP A 145 -11.51 -15.73 -15.17
CA ASP A 145 -12.38 -15.19 -16.21
C ASP A 145 -13.22 -14.01 -15.69
N GLY A 146 -13.62 -14.00 -14.42
CA GLY A 146 -14.34 -12.87 -13.82
C GLY A 146 -13.50 -11.59 -13.75
N TYR A 147 -12.21 -11.75 -13.45
CA TYR A 147 -11.27 -10.64 -13.50
C TYR A 147 -10.96 -10.20 -14.95
N ALA A 148 -10.86 -11.17 -15.87
CA ALA A 148 -10.51 -10.87 -17.26
C ALA A 148 -11.66 -10.18 -18.01
N THR A 149 -12.88 -10.71 -17.92
CA THR A 149 -14.05 -10.17 -18.61
C THR A 149 -14.47 -8.81 -18.10
N SER A 150 -14.22 -8.50 -16.82
CA SER A 150 -14.42 -7.17 -16.25
C SER A 150 -13.25 -6.21 -16.50
N GLY A 151 -12.18 -6.63 -17.18
CA GLY A 151 -10.97 -5.81 -17.38
C GLY A 151 -10.13 -5.60 -16.11
N GLN A 152 -10.42 -6.32 -15.02
CA GLN A 152 -9.73 -6.12 -13.73
C GLN A 152 -8.51 -7.02 -13.53
N LEU A 153 -8.27 -7.99 -14.42
CA LEU A 153 -7.12 -8.89 -14.31
C LEU A 153 -5.76 -8.17 -14.26
N PRO A 154 -5.48 -7.15 -15.08
CA PRO A 154 -4.21 -6.42 -14.98
C PRO A 154 -4.00 -5.75 -13.62
N HIS A 155 -5.06 -5.19 -13.02
CA HIS A 155 -5.00 -4.56 -11.70
C HIS A 155 -4.75 -5.58 -10.58
N LEU A 156 -5.38 -6.75 -10.65
CA LEU A 156 -5.10 -7.84 -9.74
C LEU A 156 -3.65 -8.33 -9.86
N LEU A 157 -3.16 -8.57 -11.09
CA LEU A 157 -1.79 -9.03 -11.33
C LEU A 157 -0.76 -8.01 -10.81
N ASN A 158 -1.00 -6.72 -11.02
CA ASN A 158 -0.14 -5.66 -10.51
C ASN A 158 -0.09 -5.68 -8.96
N ASN A 159 -1.22 -5.78 -8.29
CA ASN A 159 -1.29 -5.85 -6.83
C ASN A 159 -0.64 -7.14 -6.28
N LEU A 160 -0.88 -8.29 -6.90
CA LEU A 160 -0.23 -9.54 -6.50
C LEU A 160 1.27 -9.51 -6.73
N ARG A 161 1.75 -8.91 -7.84
CA ARG A 161 3.19 -8.72 -8.05
C ARG A 161 3.80 -7.81 -6.99
N TRP A 162 3.13 -6.70 -6.68
CA TRP A 162 3.60 -5.75 -5.67
C TRP A 162 3.86 -6.40 -4.31
N VAL A 163 2.89 -7.17 -3.82
CA VAL A 163 3.02 -7.82 -2.50
C VAL A 163 4.00 -8.99 -2.54
N ASN A 164 4.04 -9.77 -3.62
CA ASN A 164 4.99 -10.89 -3.72
C ASN A 164 6.44 -10.40 -3.88
N ASP A 165 6.67 -9.29 -4.57
CA ASP A 165 8.01 -8.68 -4.65
C ASP A 165 8.48 -8.22 -3.26
N TYR A 166 7.57 -7.75 -2.41
CA TYR A 166 7.87 -7.48 -0.99
C TYR A 166 8.21 -8.78 -0.23
N PHE A 167 7.44 -9.85 -0.39
CA PHE A 167 7.75 -11.13 0.27
C PHE A 167 9.10 -11.69 -0.17
N VAL A 168 9.49 -11.52 -1.43
CA VAL A 168 10.83 -11.89 -1.91
C VAL A 168 11.92 -11.11 -1.17
N LYS A 169 11.75 -9.81 -0.96
CA LYS A 169 12.68 -8.98 -0.19
C LYS A 169 12.69 -9.37 1.29
N ALA A 170 11.52 -9.67 1.85
CA ALA A 170 11.35 -10.05 3.26
C ALA A 170 11.92 -11.44 3.58
N HIS A 171 12.17 -12.28 2.56
CA HIS A 171 12.74 -13.63 2.67
C HIS A 171 14.16 -13.70 2.06
N PRO A 172 15.18 -13.12 2.71
CA PRO A 172 16.54 -13.02 2.17
C PRO A 172 17.33 -14.33 2.25
N ALA A 173 16.90 -15.30 3.06
CA ALA A 173 17.56 -16.59 3.25
C ALA A 173 16.54 -17.67 3.63
N PRO A 174 16.80 -18.97 3.38
CA PRO A 174 15.84 -20.05 3.53
C PRO A 174 15.10 -20.13 4.88
N ASN A 175 15.76 -19.73 5.98
CA ASN A 175 15.20 -19.78 7.34
C ASN A 175 15.14 -18.39 7.98
N VAL A 176 14.96 -17.33 7.18
CA VAL A 176 14.82 -15.94 7.65
C VAL A 176 13.66 -15.28 6.93
N LEU A 177 12.67 -14.82 7.69
CA LEU A 177 11.57 -14.05 7.14
C LEU A 177 11.29 -12.81 8.01
N TYR A 178 11.31 -11.63 7.40
CA TYR A 178 10.88 -10.41 8.07
C TYR A 178 9.36 -10.35 8.05
N GLY A 179 8.77 -10.50 9.24
CA GLY A 179 7.33 -10.64 9.43
C GLY A 179 6.61 -9.37 9.81
N GLN A 180 7.34 -8.30 10.14
CA GLN A 180 6.75 -7.00 10.48
C GLN A 180 7.73 -5.87 10.19
N VAL A 181 7.21 -4.73 9.70
CA VAL A 181 7.94 -3.46 9.60
C VAL A 181 7.08 -2.32 10.14
N GLY A 182 7.65 -1.55 11.04
CA GLY A 182 6.96 -0.59 11.89
C GLY A 182 6.59 -1.21 13.24
N LYS A 183 6.68 -0.40 14.31
CA LYS A 183 6.29 -0.80 15.66
C LYS A 183 4.85 -0.37 15.91
N GLY A 184 3.99 -1.32 16.28
CA GLY A 184 2.56 -1.11 16.41
C GLY A 184 2.20 0.01 17.38
N ASP A 185 2.73 -0.04 18.62
CA ASP A 185 2.46 0.97 19.64
C ASP A 185 2.88 2.40 19.24
N ASP A 186 3.95 2.56 18.47
CA ASP A 186 4.44 3.88 18.08
C ASP A 186 3.65 4.42 16.88
N ASP A 187 3.26 3.56 15.94
CA ASP A 187 2.37 3.90 14.84
C ASP A 187 0.98 4.32 15.33
N HIS A 188 0.38 3.52 16.23
CA HIS A 188 -0.98 3.75 16.72
C HIS A 188 -1.15 5.01 17.57
N LYS A 189 -0.07 5.61 18.05
CA LYS A 189 -0.11 6.90 18.76
C LYS A 189 -0.21 8.10 17.82
N TRP A 190 0.08 7.93 16.55
CA TRP A 190 0.12 9.01 15.57
C TRP A 190 -1.00 8.88 14.55
N TRP A 191 -1.58 10.01 14.13
CA TRP A 191 -2.71 10.07 13.20
C TRP A 191 -2.44 11.04 12.04
N GLY A 192 -1.80 10.56 10.99
CA GLY A 192 -1.47 11.36 9.81
C GLY A 192 -1.24 10.50 8.56
N PRO A 193 -0.94 11.09 7.40
CA PRO A 193 -0.78 10.39 6.13
C PRO A 193 0.58 9.67 6.01
N ALA A 194 0.58 8.52 5.37
CA ALA A 194 1.74 7.64 5.19
C ALA A 194 2.98 8.29 4.57
N GLU A 195 2.78 9.33 3.76
CA GLU A 195 3.83 10.03 3.03
C GLU A 195 4.76 10.87 3.92
N VAL A 196 4.38 11.11 5.18
CA VAL A 196 5.11 11.97 6.13
C VAL A 196 5.28 11.32 7.51
N LEU A 197 5.41 10.02 7.57
CA LEU A 197 5.60 9.24 8.81
C LEU A 197 6.75 9.80 9.64
N PRO A 198 6.51 10.22 10.90
CA PRO A 198 7.54 10.83 11.73
C PRO A 198 8.32 9.83 12.59
N MET A 199 7.82 8.59 12.76
CA MET A 199 8.39 7.58 13.64
C MET A 199 9.42 6.71 12.93
N ALA A 200 10.35 6.14 13.71
CA ALA A 200 11.23 5.07 13.26
C ALA A 200 10.43 3.80 12.93
N ARG A 201 10.87 3.07 11.93
CA ARG A 201 10.19 1.88 11.43
C ARG A 201 11.12 0.66 11.55
N ALA A 202 11.10 0.04 12.72
CA ALA A 202 11.89 -1.16 12.99
C ALA A 202 11.37 -2.36 12.19
N ALA A 203 12.31 -3.20 11.73
CA ALA A 203 12.01 -4.45 11.05
C ALA A 203 12.20 -5.64 12.00
N TYR A 204 11.20 -6.52 12.05
CA TYR A 204 11.18 -7.70 12.93
C TYR A 204 11.16 -8.98 12.10
N ARG A 205 11.93 -9.98 12.51
CA ARG A 205 12.08 -11.23 11.77
C ARG A 205 11.82 -12.46 12.64
N ILE A 206 11.51 -13.54 11.95
CA ILE A 206 11.64 -14.91 12.46
C ILE A 206 12.84 -15.57 11.81
N ASP A 207 13.50 -16.49 12.54
CA ASP A 207 14.61 -17.28 12.05
C ASP A 207 14.67 -18.67 12.71
N ALA A 208 15.65 -19.48 12.35
CA ALA A 208 15.79 -20.85 12.85
C ALA A 208 15.89 -20.96 14.39
N SER A 209 16.33 -19.92 15.09
CA SER A 209 16.45 -19.93 16.55
C SER A 209 15.12 -19.66 17.26
N CYS A 210 14.24 -18.90 16.62
CA CYS A 210 13.01 -18.42 17.20
C CYS A 210 11.76 -19.08 16.58
N GLY A 211 11.73 -19.24 15.26
CA GLY A 211 10.61 -19.89 14.56
C GLY A 211 9.47 -18.93 14.20
N GLY A 212 8.40 -19.47 13.65
CA GLY A 212 7.21 -18.77 13.17
C GLY A 212 6.56 -19.56 12.03
N ALA A 213 6.12 -20.78 12.34
CA ALA A 213 5.59 -21.73 11.37
C ALA A 213 4.25 -21.26 10.77
N ASP A 214 3.47 -20.52 11.55
CA ASP A 214 2.26 -19.81 11.13
C ASP A 214 2.56 -18.78 10.02
N LEU A 215 3.39 -17.79 10.29
CA LEU A 215 3.77 -16.76 9.35
C LEU A 215 4.50 -17.31 8.11
N ALA A 216 5.45 -18.21 8.30
CA ALA A 216 6.20 -18.82 7.19
C ALA A 216 5.33 -19.74 6.34
N GLY A 217 4.42 -20.51 6.95
CA GLY A 217 3.47 -21.39 6.29
C GLY A 217 2.46 -20.63 5.44
N GLU A 218 1.91 -19.54 5.97
CA GLU A 218 0.99 -18.67 5.22
C GLU A 218 1.71 -17.93 4.07
N THR A 219 2.92 -17.40 4.32
CA THR A 219 3.68 -16.75 3.24
C THR A 219 4.05 -17.75 2.14
N ALA A 220 4.34 -19.00 2.50
CA ALA A 220 4.55 -20.07 1.54
C ALA A 220 3.29 -20.35 0.69
N ALA A 221 2.11 -20.39 1.33
CA ALA A 221 0.83 -20.55 0.64
C ALA A 221 0.56 -19.39 -0.34
N ALA A 222 0.78 -18.14 0.09
CA ALA A 222 0.60 -16.95 -0.72
C ALA A 222 1.48 -16.98 -1.98
N MET A 223 2.77 -17.31 -1.82
CA MET A 223 3.71 -17.37 -2.94
C MET A 223 3.44 -18.57 -3.85
N ALA A 224 3.04 -19.73 -3.31
CA ALA A 224 2.66 -20.91 -4.09
C ALA A 224 1.38 -20.64 -4.92
N ALA A 225 0.34 -20.08 -4.31
CA ALA A 225 -0.90 -19.69 -5.00
C ALA A 225 -0.62 -18.64 -6.09
N SER A 226 0.16 -17.61 -5.77
CA SER A 226 0.55 -16.57 -6.73
C SER A 226 1.39 -17.12 -7.88
N SER A 227 2.24 -18.14 -7.64
CA SER A 227 2.97 -18.80 -8.73
C SER A 227 2.05 -19.40 -9.78
N MET A 228 0.91 -19.98 -9.36
CA MET A 228 -0.11 -20.50 -10.28
C MET A 228 -0.76 -19.37 -11.10
N VAL A 229 -1.01 -18.23 -10.47
CA VAL A 229 -1.61 -17.05 -11.13
C VAL A 229 -0.72 -16.50 -12.23
N PHE A 230 0.59 -16.40 -11.97
CA PHE A 230 1.57 -15.86 -12.93
C PHE A 230 2.04 -16.86 -13.97
N ARG A 231 1.96 -18.18 -13.72
CA ARG A 231 2.45 -19.24 -14.61
C ARG A 231 2.07 -19.06 -16.08
N PRO A 232 0.82 -18.68 -16.42
CA PRO A 232 0.43 -18.53 -17.83
C PRO A 232 1.07 -17.34 -18.57
N THR A 233 1.57 -16.35 -17.84
CA THR A 233 2.05 -15.07 -18.41
C THR A 233 3.49 -14.74 -18.08
N ASP A 234 4.05 -15.33 -17.00
CA ASP A 234 5.42 -15.08 -16.53
C ASP A 234 5.93 -16.30 -15.76
N ALA A 235 6.36 -17.32 -16.51
CA ALA A 235 6.81 -18.59 -15.95
C ALA A 235 8.05 -18.43 -15.06
N ALA A 236 8.98 -17.53 -15.42
CA ALA A 236 10.19 -17.30 -14.63
C ALA A 236 9.88 -16.70 -13.25
N TYR A 237 8.95 -15.74 -13.21
CA TYR A 237 8.47 -15.17 -11.95
C TYR A 237 7.72 -16.22 -11.11
N ALA A 238 6.90 -17.03 -11.74
CA ALA A 238 6.20 -18.13 -11.07
C ALA A 238 7.18 -19.13 -10.44
N ASP A 239 8.27 -19.48 -11.14
CA ASP A 239 9.33 -20.36 -10.61
C ASP A 239 10.07 -19.73 -9.44
N LYS A 240 10.36 -18.43 -9.52
CA LYS A 240 10.95 -17.68 -8.41
C LYS A 240 10.07 -17.74 -7.16
N LEU A 241 8.78 -17.43 -7.29
CA LEU A 241 7.83 -17.48 -6.18
C LEU A 241 7.72 -18.88 -5.59
N LEU A 242 7.64 -19.90 -6.45
CA LEU A 242 7.57 -21.28 -6.02
C LEU A 242 8.83 -21.74 -5.29
N GLY A 243 10.00 -21.26 -5.70
CA GLY A 243 11.28 -21.48 -5.01
C GLY A 243 11.25 -20.96 -3.56
N HIS A 244 10.83 -19.71 -3.37
CA HIS A 244 10.64 -19.12 -2.04
C HIS A 244 9.57 -19.87 -1.22
N ALA A 245 8.44 -20.22 -1.83
CA ALA A 245 7.37 -20.96 -1.16
C ALA A 245 7.85 -22.30 -0.59
N LYS A 246 8.63 -23.06 -1.34
CA LYS A 246 9.21 -24.33 -0.89
C LYS A 246 10.17 -24.15 0.28
N GLN A 247 11.02 -23.13 0.24
CA GLN A 247 11.96 -22.83 1.34
C GLN A 247 11.22 -22.41 2.61
N LEU A 248 10.25 -21.51 2.50
CA LEU A 248 9.44 -21.05 3.61
C LEU A 248 8.63 -22.19 4.24
N TYR A 249 8.06 -23.05 3.43
CA TYR A 249 7.34 -24.22 3.94
C TYR A 249 8.27 -25.20 4.68
N THR A 250 9.47 -25.42 4.14
CA THR A 250 10.48 -26.25 4.82
C THR A 250 10.89 -25.63 6.16
N PHE A 251 11.05 -24.32 6.20
CA PHE A 251 11.32 -23.59 7.44
C PHE A 251 10.18 -23.74 8.46
N ALA A 252 8.92 -23.53 8.03
CA ALA A 252 7.73 -23.71 8.86
C ALA A 252 7.63 -25.13 9.45
N ASP A 253 7.88 -26.13 8.62
CA ASP A 253 7.78 -27.54 9.01
C ASP A 253 8.93 -28.00 9.94
N THR A 254 10.07 -27.35 9.83
CA THR A 254 11.26 -27.68 10.61
C THR A 254 11.26 -26.99 11.99
N VAL A 255 10.83 -25.73 12.05
CA VAL A 255 10.83 -24.91 13.28
C VAL A 255 9.40 -24.54 13.65
N ARG A 256 8.70 -25.48 14.23
CA ARG A 256 7.26 -25.45 14.53
C ARG A 256 6.95 -24.64 15.80
N LYS A 257 6.94 -23.31 15.68
CA LYS A 257 6.61 -22.35 16.75
C LYS A 257 5.74 -21.23 16.20
N SER A 258 5.01 -20.55 17.07
CA SER A 258 4.23 -19.37 16.68
C SER A 258 5.11 -18.13 16.57
N TYR A 259 4.92 -17.35 15.51
CA TYR A 259 5.77 -16.20 15.18
C TYR A 259 5.72 -15.07 16.22
N HIS A 260 4.59 -14.91 16.92
CA HIS A 260 4.45 -13.88 17.96
C HIS A 260 5.29 -14.14 19.21
N GLU A 261 5.83 -15.36 19.39
CA GLU A 261 6.82 -15.65 20.43
C GLU A 261 8.18 -15.00 20.10
N CYS A 262 8.45 -14.78 18.81
CA CYS A 262 9.64 -14.15 18.28
C CYS A 262 9.41 -12.66 18.04
N ILE A 263 8.36 -12.32 17.29
CA ILE A 263 7.93 -10.94 17.01
C ILE A 263 6.92 -10.52 18.08
N THR A 264 7.42 -10.20 19.26
CA THR A 264 6.56 -9.92 20.44
C THR A 264 5.69 -8.68 20.29
N ASP A 265 6.08 -7.73 19.42
CA ASP A 265 5.25 -6.55 19.09
C ASP A 265 3.91 -6.97 18.44
N ALA A 266 3.90 -8.05 17.66
CA ALA A 266 2.69 -8.58 17.03
C ALA A 266 1.69 -9.17 18.01
N THR A 267 2.09 -9.48 19.24
CA THR A 267 1.24 -10.18 20.24
C THR A 267 -0.04 -9.41 20.57
N SER A 268 0.01 -8.07 20.55
CA SER A 268 -1.15 -7.22 20.87
C SER A 268 -2.07 -6.98 19.64
N PHE A 269 -1.62 -7.30 18.44
CA PHE A 269 -2.30 -6.97 17.18
C PHE A 269 -2.73 -8.25 16.43
N TYR A 270 -1.77 -9.09 16.08
CA TYR A 270 -1.96 -10.26 15.22
C TYR A 270 -1.37 -11.53 15.85
N ARG A 271 -1.64 -11.76 17.13
CA ARG A 271 -1.29 -13.02 17.78
C ARG A 271 -2.00 -14.19 17.10
N SER A 272 -1.26 -15.21 16.69
CA SER A 272 -1.86 -16.47 16.23
C SER A 272 -2.57 -17.18 17.39
N TRP A 273 -3.90 -17.27 17.32
CA TRP A 273 -4.75 -17.92 18.32
C TRP A 273 -4.97 -19.40 18.00
N SER A 274 -4.96 -19.78 16.71
CA SER A 274 -5.05 -21.16 16.23
C SER A 274 -3.74 -21.93 16.37
N GLY A 275 -2.63 -21.23 16.60
CA GLY A 275 -1.28 -21.78 16.58
C GLY A 275 -0.69 -21.75 15.18
N TRP A 276 -0.08 -22.81 14.72
CA TRP A 276 0.61 -22.91 13.43
C TRP A 276 0.28 -24.19 12.65
N GLN A 277 -0.58 -25.02 13.18
CA GLN A 277 -0.86 -26.36 12.63
C GLN A 277 -1.64 -26.30 11.32
N ASP A 278 -2.55 -25.35 11.24
CA ASP A 278 -3.40 -25.15 10.07
C ASP A 278 -2.61 -24.53 8.91
N GLU A 279 -1.60 -23.69 9.15
CA GLU A 279 -0.70 -23.18 8.10
C GLU A 279 0.19 -24.29 7.52
N LEU A 280 0.56 -25.31 8.29
CA LEU A 280 1.28 -26.44 7.74
C LEU A 280 0.40 -27.27 6.78
N VAL A 281 -0.89 -27.42 7.10
CA VAL A 281 -1.85 -28.06 6.17
C VAL A 281 -2.06 -27.17 4.95
N TRP A 282 -2.31 -25.89 5.18
CA TRP A 282 -2.62 -24.88 4.16
C TRP A 282 -1.48 -24.71 3.16
N GLY A 283 -0.25 -24.49 3.65
CA GLY A 283 0.94 -24.35 2.82
C GLY A 283 1.22 -25.61 1.98
N ALA A 284 1.05 -26.80 2.57
CA ALA A 284 1.21 -28.05 1.85
C ALA A 284 0.17 -28.22 0.73
N VAL A 285 -1.11 -27.87 0.99
CA VAL A 285 -2.17 -27.93 -0.03
C VAL A 285 -1.84 -27.02 -1.21
N TRP A 286 -1.39 -25.77 -0.94
CA TRP A 286 -1.03 -24.83 -2.01
C TRP A 286 0.21 -25.25 -2.78
N LEU A 287 1.21 -25.81 -2.11
CA LEU A 287 2.39 -26.38 -2.78
C LEU A 287 2.01 -27.60 -3.65
N TYR A 288 1.13 -28.47 -3.18
CA TYR A 288 0.60 -29.55 -4.00
C TYR A 288 -0.10 -29.00 -5.26
N ARG A 289 -0.98 -28.02 -5.10
CA ARG A 289 -1.69 -27.39 -6.23
C ARG A 289 -0.73 -26.75 -7.25
N ALA A 290 0.34 -26.13 -6.75
CA ALA A 290 1.31 -25.43 -7.61
C ALA A 290 2.31 -26.37 -8.30
N THR A 291 2.58 -27.57 -7.72
CA THR A 291 3.65 -28.46 -8.21
C THR A 291 3.13 -29.78 -8.78
N GLY A 292 1.97 -30.26 -8.34
CA GLY A 292 1.52 -31.63 -8.58
C GLY A 292 2.27 -32.71 -7.78
N ASP A 293 3.23 -32.32 -6.92
CA ASP A 293 4.05 -33.26 -6.14
C ASP A 293 3.22 -33.86 -4.99
N ALA A 294 2.95 -35.16 -5.11
CA ALA A 294 2.12 -35.89 -4.15
C ALA A 294 2.67 -35.93 -2.72
N THR A 295 3.97 -35.63 -2.53
CA THR A 295 4.55 -35.54 -1.18
C THR A 295 3.92 -34.43 -0.35
N TYR A 296 3.59 -33.29 -0.97
CA TYR A 296 2.90 -32.20 -0.29
C TYR A 296 1.44 -32.57 0.07
N LEU A 297 0.73 -33.27 -0.81
CA LEU A 297 -0.61 -33.75 -0.47
C LEU A 297 -0.57 -34.73 0.71
N ALA A 298 0.35 -35.70 0.67
CA ALA A 298 0.55 -36.64 1.78
C ALA A 298 0.90 -35.93 3.08
N LYS A 299 1.70 -34.85 3.00
CA LYS A 299 2.03 -33.99 4.15
C LYS A 299 0.79 -33.28 4.69
N ALA A 300 0.01 -32.63 3.83
CA ALA A 300 -1.24 -31.98 4.23
C ALA A 300 -2.19 -32.97 4.93
N GLU A 301 -2.36 -34.17 4.37
CA GLU A 301 -3.20 -35.20 4.94
C GLU A 301 -2.71 -35.72 6.30
N SER A 302 -1.39 -35.84 6.50
CA SER A 302 -0.80 -36.29 7.76
C SER A 302 -0.91 -35.23 8.87
N GLU A 303 -0.81 -33.94 8.51
CA GLU A 303 -0.95 -32.84 9.47
C GLU A 303 -2.42 -32.49 9.76
N TYR A 304 -3.34 -32.83 8.84
CA TYR A 304 -4.78 -32.57 8.98
C TYR A 304 -5.37 -33.17 10.27
N ASP A 305 -4.93 -34.36 10.63
CA ASP A 305 -5.46 -35.04 11.82
C ASP A 305 -5.03 -34.42 13.15
N ARG A 306 -4.16 -33.39 13.07
CA ARG A 306 -3.74 -32.54 14.21
C ARG A 306 -4.45 -31.20 14.28
N LEU A 307 -5.29 -30.88 13.28
CA LEU A 307 -6.05 -29.62 13.29
C LEU A 307 -6.97 -29.54 14.51
N GLY A 308 -7.35 -28.31 14.88
CA GLY A 308 -8.21 -28.01 16.01
C GLY A 308 -9.54 -28.77 15.97
N THR A 309 -10.05 -29.14 17.14
CA THR A 309 -11.35 -29.78 17.33
C THR A 309 -12.23 -28.93 18.21
N GLU A 310 -13.54 -29.19 18.19
CA GLU A 310 -14.47 -28.63 19.16
C GLU A 310 -14.06 -29.06 20.58
N PRO A 311 -14.27 -28.20 21.61
CA PRO A 311 -13.91 -28.52 22.97
C PRO A 311 -14.44 -29.87 23.43
N GLN A 312 -13.59 -30.69 24.04
CA GLN A 312 -13.91 -32.02 24.56
C GLN A 312 -14.49 -33.00 23.50
N SER A 313 -14.09 -32.86 22.24
CA SER A 313 -14.58 -33.62 21.08
C SER A 313 -13.45 -34.03 20.15
N THR A 314 -13.67 -35.08 19.38
CA THR A 314 -12.84 -35.45 18.23
C THR A 314 -13.33 -34.83 16.92
N THR A 315 -14.46 -34.13 16.95
CA THR A 315 -15.03 -33.43 15.80
C THR A 315 -14.16 -32.22 15.45
N ARG A 316 -13.74 -32.09 14.19
CA ARG A 316 -13.01 -30.89 13.73
C ARG A 316 -13.80 -29.62 13.99
N SER A 317 -13.12 -28.55 14.35
CA SER A 317 -13.73 -27.26 14.62
C SER A 317 -14.55 -26.77 13.42
N TYR A 318 -15.76 -26.31 13.67
CA TYR A 318 -16.69 -25.85 12.64
C TYR A 318 -17.41 -24.54 13.01
N LYS A 319 -17.21 -24.04 14.25
CA LYS A 319 -17.91 -22.87 14.78
C LYS A 319 -17.13 -21.56 14.58
N TRP A 320 -16.15 -21.58 13.71
CA TRP A 320 -15.37 -20.40 13.31
C TRP A 320 -15.31 -20.30 11.77
N THR A 321 -14.33 -19.58 11.20
CA THR A 321 -14.16 -19.46 9.75
C THR A 321 -12.71 -19.25 9.35
N ILE A 322 -12.45 -19.27 8.03
CA ILE A 322 -11.17 -18.91 7.47
C ILE A 322 -10.90 -17.42 7.71
N ALA A 323 -9.77 -17.12 8.32
CA ALA A 323 -9.31 -15.79 8.66
C ALA A 323 -7.77 -15.75 8.67
N TRP A 324 -7.19 -14.56 8.93
CA TRP A 324 -5.76 -14.37 8.93
C TRP A 324 -5.00 -15.28 9.93
N ASP A 325 -5.66 -15.75 11.00
CA ASP A 325 -5.07 -16.62 12.00
C ASP A 325 -5.53 -18.08 11.93
N ASN A 326 -6.53 -18.42 11.09
CA ASN A 326 -7.07 -19.78 11.05
C ASN A 326 -7.40 -20.22 9.61
N LYS A 327 -6.60 -21.13 9.08
CA LYS A 327 -6.68 -21.62 7.69
C LYS A 327 -7.37 -22.97 7.58
N GLN A 328 -7.68 -23.64 8.71
CA GLN A 328 -8.20 -25.02 8.65
C GLN A 328 -9.49 -25.13 7.85
N PHE A 329 -10.36 -24.11 7.86
CA PHE A 329 -11.63 -24.09 7.12
C PHE A 329 -11.43 -24.04 5.60
N GLY A 330 -10.43 -23.28 5.15
CA GLY A 330 -10.00 -23.28 3.75
C GLY A 330 -9.40 -24.62 3.35
N ALA A 331 -8.62 -25.25 4.24
CA ALA A 331 -8.06 -26.57 4.01
C ALA A 331 -9.15 -27.66 3.86
N TYR A 332 -10.27 -27.57 4.63
CA TYR A 332 -11.41 -28.47 4.44
C TYR A 332 -11.94 -28.42 3.01
N VAL A 333 -12.21 -27.22 2.51
CA VAL A 333 -12.73 -27.00 1.15
C VAL A 333 -11.75 -27.51 0.09
N LEU A 334 -10.47 -27.12 0.21
CA LEU A 334 -9.48 -27.50 -0.81
C LEU A 334 -9.22 -29.01 -0.81
N LEU A 335 -9.08 -29.66 0.35
CA LEU A 335 -8.85 -31.11 0.41
C LEU A 335 -10.08 -31.88 -0.02
N ALA A 336 -11.30 -31.41 0.30
CA ALA A 336 -12.52 -32.01 -0.21
C ALA A 336 -12.58 -31.95 -1.74
N ASN A 337 -12.28 -30.78 -2.32
CA ASN A 337 -12.28 -30.57 -3.78
C ASN A 337 -11.18 -31.37 -4.51
N LEU A 338 -10.00 -31.49 -3.89
CA LEU A 338 -8.84 -32.15 -4.50
C LEU A 338 -8.92 -33.69 -4.43
N THR A 339 -9.47 -34.24 -3.34
CA THR A 339 -9.36 -35.67 -3.05
C THR A 339 -10.69 -36.40 -3.09
N GLY A 340 -11.80 -35.68 -2.85
CA GLY A 340 -13.12 -36.30 -2.68
C GLY A 340 -13.25 -37.23 -1.46
N LYS A 341 -12.23 -37.29 -0.58
CA LYS A 341 -12.25 -38.16 0.61
C LYS A 341 -13.32 -37.68 1.58
N GLN A 342 -14.13 -38.64 2.04
CA GLN A 342 -15.34 -38.36 2.81
C GLN A 342 -15.07 -37.54 4.07
N LYS A 343 -13.96 -37.78 4.79
CA LYS A 343 -13.62 -37.02 6.01
C LYS A 343 -13.53 -35.50 5.75
N TYR A 344 -12.96 -35.09 4.62
CA TYR A 344 -12.83 -33.66 4.27
C TYR A 344 -14.17 -33.09 3.77
N VAL A 345 -14.93 -33.91 3.01
CA VAL A 345 -16.28 -33.56 2.58
C VAL A 345 -17.19 -33.35 3.80
N ASP A 346 -17.12 -34.24 4.80
CA ASP A 346 -17.92 -34.13 6.02
C ASP A 346 -17.55 -32.88 6.85
N ASP A 347 -16.26 -32.55 6.96
CA ASP A 347 -15.80 -31.37 7.71
C ASP A 347 -16.16 -30.07 7.00
N ALA A 348 -16.01 -30.00 5.67
CA ALA A 348 -16.42 -28.85 4.86
C ALA A 348 -17.95 -28.64 4.93
N ASN A 349 -18.73 -29.73 4.79
CA ASN A 349 -20.18 -29.66 4.92
C ASN A 349 -20.61 -29.23 6.33
N ARG A 350 -20.03 -29.80 7.37
CA ARG A 350 -20.35 -29.45 8.75
C ARG A 350 -20.09 -27.99 9.04
N TRP A 351 -18.94 -27.45 8.58
CA TRP A 351 -18.61 -26.04 8.70
C TRP A 351 -19.62 -25.15 7.98
N LEU A 352 -19.87 -25.39 6.68
CA LEU A 352 -20.78 -24.56 5.88
C LEU A 352 -22.27 -24.76 6.29
N ASP A 353 -22.65 -25.95 6.77
CA ASP A 353 -23.97 -26.17 7.36
C ASP A 353 -24.14 -25.36 8.65
N TYR A 354 -23.10 -25.22 9.51
CA TYR A 354 -23.15 -24.33 10.67
C TYR A 354 -23.41 -22.88 10.29
N TRP A 355 -22.84 -22.43 9.18
CA TRP A 355 -23.04 -21.07 8.66
C TRP A 355 -24.41 -20.87 7.98
N THR A 356 -25.10 -21.92 7.57
CA THR A 356 -26.35 -21.86 6.80
C THR A 356 -27.56 -22.36 7.56
N VAL A 357 -27.68 -23.67 7.78
CA VAL A 357 -28.88 -24.31 8.38
C VAL A 357 -28.67 -24.69 9.83
N GLY A 358 -27.44 -24.74 10.29
CA GLY A 358 -27.04 -25.14 11.63
C GLY A 358 -26.63 -26.59 11.74
N VAL A 359 -25.88 -26.88 12.81
CA VAL A 359 -25.40 -28.21 13.20
C VAL A 359 -25.76 -28.47 14.65
N ASN A 360 -26.41 -29.58 14.96
CA ASN A 360 -26.85 -29.91 16.32
C ASN A 360 -27.67 -28.79 17.00
N GLY A 361 -28.55 -28.13 16.24
CA GLY A 361 -29.38 -27.03 16.73
C GLY A 361 -28.66 -25.70 16.96
N GLN A 362 -27.37 -25.61 16.59
CA GLN A 362 -26.57 -24.39 16.71
C GLN A 362 -26.19 -23.85 15.33
N ARG A 363 -26.29 -22.56 15.13
CA ARG A 363 -25.94 -21.86 13.89
C ARG A 363 -25.24 -20.54 14.25
N VAL A 364 -24.41 -20.03 13.31
CA VAL A 364 -23.94 -18.65 13.41
C VAL A 364 -25.14 -17.70 13.58
N PRO A 365 -25.09 -16.71 14.49
CA PRO A 365 -26.17 -15.72 14.62
C PRO A 365 -26.40 -14.94 13.34
N TYR A 366 -27.65 -14.61 13.03
CA TYR A 366 -28.02 -13.76 11.92
C TYR A 366 -28.72 -12.51 12.43
N SER A 367 -28.41 -11.37 11.82
CA SER A 367 -29.19 -10.15 12.01
C SER A 367 -30.56 -10.26 11.34
N PRO A 368 -31.54 -9.41 11.71
CA PRO A 368 -32.84 -9.34 11.00
C PRO A 368 -32.70 -9.09 9.49
N GLY A 369 -31.68 -8.34 9.07
CA GLY A 369 -31.37 -8.09 7.65
C GLY A 369 -30.65 -9.24 6.93
N GLY A 370 -30.31 -10.32 7.65
CA GLY A 370 -29.73 -11.53 7.05
C GLY A 370 -28.22 -11.61 7.04
N MET A 371 -27.52 -10.70 7.71
CA MET A 371 -26.06 -10.81 7.90
C MET A 371 -25.72 -11.93 8.88
N ALA A 372 -24.80 -12.80 8.52
CA ALA A 372 -24.19 -13.78 9.43
C ALA A 372 -23.10 -13.12 10.28
N VAL A 373 -23.24 -13.13 11.60
CA VAL A 373 -22.36 -12.43 12.55
C VAL A 373 -21.63 -13.44 13.40
N LEU A 374 -20.36 -13.69 13.07
CA LEU A 374 -19.51 -14.63 13.81
C LEU A 374 -18.87 -13.97 15.03
N ASP A 375 -18.33 -12.78 14.84
CA ASP A 375 -17.62 -12.01 15.85
C ASP A 375 -17.99 -10.52 15.73
N SER A 376 -17.74 -9.76 16.79
CA SER A 376 -18.10 -8.34 16.87
C SER A 376 -17.14 -7.43 16.11
N TRP A 377 -15.87 -7.80 15.97
CA TRP A 377 -14.86 -6.97 15.32
C TRP A 377 -14.70 -7.35 13.85
N GLY A 378 -15.02 -6.42 12.95
CA GLY A 378 -14.90 -6.67 11.52
C GLY A 378 -15.82 -7.79 11.03
N ALA A 379 -17.08 -7.81 11.49
CA ALA A 379 -18.00 -8.92 11.27
C ALA A 379 -18.22 -9.26 9.79
N LEU A 380 -18.24 -8.26 8.90
CA LEU A 380 -18.39 -8.45 7.45
C LEU A 380 -17.21 -9.20 6.83
N ARG A 381 -16.00 -9.07 7.36
CA ARG A 381 -14.81 -9.82 6.90
C ARG A 381 -15.04 -11.32 6.99
N TYR A 382 -15.56 -11.80 8.12
CA TYR A 382 -15.81 -13.23 8.33
C TYR A 382 -16.91 -13.76 7.42
N ALA A 383 -17.99 -12.98 7.25
CA ALA A 383 -19.07 -13.32 6.33
C ALA A 383 -18.59 -13.39 4.87
N ALA A 384 -17.77 -12.43 4.44
CA ALA A 384 -17.22 -12.37 3.09
C ALA A 384 -16.21 -13.49 2.82
N ASN A 385 -15.30 -13.78 3.77
CA ASN A 385 -14.36 -14.90 3.64
C ASN A 385 -15.09 -16.25 3.55
N THR A 386 -16.10 -16.45 4.39
CA THR A 386 -16.94 -17.65 4.34
C THR A 386 -17.73 -17.73 3.03
N ALA A 387 -18.29 -16.61 2.56
CA ALA A 387 -19.01 -16.53 1.30
C ALA A 387 -18.13 -16.94 0.11
N PHE A 388 -16.88 -16.44 0.04
CA PHE A 388 -15.95 -16.84 -0.99
C PHE A 388 -15.64 -18.36 -0.96
N ALA A 389 -15.30 -18.90 0.21
CA ALA A 389 -15.01 -20.33 0.35
C ALA A 389 -16.24 -21.20 0.05
N ALA A 390 -17.44 -20.72 0.39
CA ALA A 390 -18.72 -21.37 0.08
C ALA A 390 -18.98 -21.42 -1.46
N LEU A 391 -18.65 -20.35 -2.20
CA LEU A 391 -18.71 -20.34 -3.66
C LEU A 391 -17.76 -21.38 -4.27
N VAL A 392 -16.49 -21.38 -3.83
CA VAL A 392 -15.49 -22.36 -4.30
C VAL A 392 -15.94 -23.80 -4.05
N TYR A 393 -16.52 -24.07 -2.87
CA TYR A 393 -17.01 -25.41 -2.55
C TYR A 393 -18.28 -25.76 -3.31
N SER A 394 -19.23 -24.82 -3.44
CA SER A 394 -20.47 -25.02 -4.18
C SER A 394 -20.25 -25.33 -5.66
N ASP A 395 -19.23 -24.76 -6.29
CA ASP A 395 -18.91 -25.02 -7.69
C ASP A 395 -18.42 -26.46 -7.94
N ARG A 396 -17.94 -27.16 -6.91
CA ARG A 396 -17.31 -28.49 -7.00
C ARG A 396 -18.12 -29.63 -6.39
N THR A 397 -18.99 -29.34 -5.38
CA THR A 397 -19.77 -30.40 -4.71
C THR A 397 -20.81 -31.00 -5.64
N SER A 398 -20.97 -32.31 -5.57
CA SER A 398 -22.02 -33.08 -6.28
C SER A 398 -23.37 -33.06 -5.55
N ASP A 399 -23.41 -32.66 -4.26
CA ASP A 399 -24.65 -32.50 -3.50
C ASP A 399 -25.38 -31.23 -3.97
N THR A 400 -26.41 -31.46 -4.81
CA THR A 400 -27.17 -30.35 -5.44
C THR A 400 -27.88 -29.46 -4.43
N THR A 401 -28.32 -30.03 -3.28
CA THR A 401 -28.98 -29.29 -2.21
C THR A 401 -28.00 -28.36 -1.50
N ARG A 402 -26.81 -28.85 -1.13
CA ARG A 402 -25.75 -28.07 -0.52
C ARG A 402 -25.16 -27.05 -1.50
N LYS A 403 -24.98 -27.45 -2.76
CA LYS A 403 -24.56 -26.55 -3.83
C LYS A 403 -25.42 -25.29 -3.88
N ALA A 404 -26.74 -25.45 -4.01
CA ALA A 404 -27.66 -24.30 -4.04
C ALA A 404 -27.61 -23.50 -2.75
N ARG A 405 -27.64 -24.16 -1.59
CA ARG A 405 -27.62 -23.53 -0.27
C ARG A 405 -26.38 -22.67 -0.02
N TYR A 406 -25.20 -23.19 -0.32
CA TYR A 406 -23.94 -22.49 -0.07
C TYR A 406 -23.73 -21.34 -1.06
N HIS A 407 -24.14 -21.54 -2.30
CA HIS A 407 -24.18 -20.47 -3.29
C HIS A 407 -25.14 -19.33 -2.86
N ASP A 408 -26.39 -19.66 -2.51
CA ASP A 408 -27.37 -18.67 -2.06
C ASP A 408 -26.94 -17.93 -0.79
N PHE A 409 -26.28 -18.63 0.13
CA PHE A 409 -25.68 -18.00 1.31
C PHE A 409 -24.64 -16.95 0.90
N ALA A 410 -23.71 -17.32 0.02
CA ALA A 410 -22.64 -16.45 -0.41
C ALA A 410 -23.18 -15.20 -1.14
N VAL A 411 -24.12 -15.37 -2.08
CA VAL A 411 -24.75 -14.26 -2.80
C VAL A 411 -25.42 -13.30 -1.82
N ARG A 412 -26.16 -13.80 -0.83
CA ARG A 412 -26.83 -12.97 0.17
C ARG A 412 -25.85 -12.19 1.04
N GLN A 413 -24.73 -12.81 1.51
CA GLN A 413 -23.76 -12.10 2.34
C GLN A 413 -23.04 -10.98 1.54
N ILE A 414 -22.67 -11.25 0.29
CA ILE A 414 -22.06 -10.22 -0.57
C ILE A 414 -23.07 -9.11 -0.90
N ASN A 415 -24.32 -9.46 -1.21
CA ASN A 415 -25.37 -8.46 -1.48
C ASN A 415 -25.68 -7.62 -0.23
N TYR A 416 -25.70 -8.22 0.97
CA TYR A 416 -25.82 -7.46 2.22
C TYR A 416 -24.72 -6.41 2.35
N ALA A 417 -23.46 -6.77 2.09
CA ALA A 417 -22.36 -5.82 2.10
C ALA A 417 -22.49 -4.73 1.04
N LEU A 418 -23.09 -5.02 -0.12
CA LEU A 418 -23.30 -4.09 -1.22
C LEU A 418 -24.53 -3.19 -1.06
N GLY A 419 -25.45 -3.49 -0.13
CA GLY A 419 -26.60 -2.61 0.16
C GLY A 419 -27.95 -3.31 0.27
N ASP A 420 -28.04 -4.62 0.06
CA ASP A 420 -29.27 -5.41 0.32
C ASP A 420 -29.37 -5.69 1.83
N ASN A 421 -29.62 -4.65 2.59
CA ASN A 421 -29.65 -4.63 4.04
C ASN A 421 -30.67 -3.57 4.53
N PRO A 422 -31.04 -3.57 5.82
CA PRO A 422 -32.05 -2.64 6.35
C PRO A 422 -31.71 -1.15 6.20
N ARG A 423 -30.43 -0.81 5.99
CA ARG A 423 -29.99 0.56 5.72
C ARG A 423 -30.17 0.97 4.25
N SER A 424 -30.41 0.02 3.34
CA SER A 424 -30.40 0.24 1.88
C SER A 424 -29.12 1.00 1.43
N SER A 425 -28.00 0.69 2.05
CA SER A 425 -26.71 1.39 1.87
C SER A 425 -25.56 0.39 1.90
N SER A 426 -24.58 0.57 1.01
CA SER A 426 -23.39 -0.24 0.97
C SER A 426 -22.52 -0.07 2.23
N TYR A 427 -21.82 -1.11 2.60
CA TYR A 427 -20.67 -1.09 3.53
C TYR A 427 -19.33 -1.00 2.79
N VAL A 428 -19.36 -0.84 1.48
CA VAL A 428 -18.18 -0.65 0.63
C VAL A 428 -18.07 0.83 0.30
N ILE A 429 -16.98 1.45 0.72
CA ILE A 429 -16.77 2.90 0.55
C ILE A 429 -16.77 3.27 -0.93
N GLY A 430 -17.54 4.32 -1.25
CA GLY A 430 -17.67 4.83 -2.61
C GLY A 430 -18.45 3.93 -3.56
N PHE A 431 -19.12 2.87 -3.08
CA PHE A 431 -20.04 2.04 -3.87
C PHE A 431 -21.50 2.31 -3.49
N GLY A 432 -22.34 2.58 -4.51
CA GLY A 432 -23.76 2.90 -4.29
C GLY A 432 -23.99 4.23 -3.56
N ALA A 433 -25.24 4.49 -3.21
CA ALA A 433 -25.63 5.67 -2.44
C ALA A 433 -25.36 5.47 -0.94
N ASN A 434 -25.04 6.56 -0.22
CA ASN A 434 -24.89 6.59 1.24
C ASN A 434 -23.89 5.56 1.81
N SER A 435 -22.85 5.21 1.03
CA SER A 435 -21.74 4.39 1.53
C SER A 435 -21.01 5.10 2.67
N PRO A 436 -20.25 4.36 3.54
CA PRO A 436 -19.47 4.96 4.63
C PRO A 436 -18.50 6.03 4.12
N LYS A 437 -18.32 7.09 4.92
CA LYS A 437 -17.44 8.23 4.62
C LYS A 437 -16.32 8.40 5.63
N ASN A 438 -16.45 7.77 6.81
CA ASN A 438 -15.56 7.94 7.94
C ASN A 438 -14.84 6.64 8.33
N PRO A 439 -14.04 6.01 7.43
CA PRO A 439 -13.26 4.85 7.82
C PRO A 439 -12.23 5.22 8.90
N HIS A 440 -11.93 4.27 9.77
CA HIS A 440 -10.79 4.36 10.67
C HIS A 440 -9.50 4.17 9.87
N HIS A 441 -9.11 5.19 9.10
CA HIS A 441 -7.97 5.11 8.18
C HIS A 441 -7.22 6.45 8.11
N ARG A 442 -5.99 6.48 8.61
CA ARG A 442 -5.17 7.69 8.82
C ARG A 442 -4.87 8.43 7.53
N THR A 443 -4.35 7.72 6.52
CA THR A 443 -3.99 8.34 5.23
C THR A 443 -5.20 8.85 4.47
N ALA A 444 -6.32 8.10 4.41
CA ALA A 444 -7.54 8.57 3.77
C ALA A 444 -8.14 9.77 4.50
N HIS A 445 -8.02 9.84 5.83
CA HIS A 445 -8.45 11.02 6.60
C HIS A 445 -7.65 12.26 6.22
N GLY A 446 -6.34 12.15 5.97
CA GLY A 446 -5.49 13.25 5.53
C GLY A 446 -5.27 14.33 6.60
N SER A 447 -5.20 13.95 7.88
CA SER A 447 -4.95 14.88 8.98
C SER A 447 -3.55 15.47 8.90
N TRP A 448 -3.45 16.79 8.96
CA TRP A 448 -2.19 17.51 9.13
C TRP A 448 -1.87 17.78 10.61
N TRP A 449 -2.80 17.44 11.53
CA TRP A 449 -2.78 17.88 12.93
C TRP A 449 -2.41 16.78 13.93
N ASP A 450 -2.19 15.55 13.46
CA ASP A 450 -2.11 14.38 14.34
C ASP A 450 -3.37 14.22 15.19
N SER A 451 -4.53 14.15 14.53
CA SER A 451 -5.84 14.10 15.20
C SER A 451 -6.88 13.40 14.34
N GLN A 452 -7.72 12.58 14.96
CA GLN A 452 -8.87 11.96 14.30
C GLN A 452 -10.01 12.95 14.00
N THR A 453 -9.96 14.17 14.55
CA THR A 453 -11.03 15.18 14.43
C THR A 453 -10.63 16.40 13.61
N VAL A 454 -9.39 16.44 13.11
CA VAL A 454 -8.89 17.55 12.28
C VAL A 454 -8.26 17.01 10.99
N PRO A 455 -8.87 17.29 9.84
CA PRO A 455 -10.17 17.96 9.64
C PRO A 455 -11.34 17.13 10.14
N THR A 456 -12.54 17.70 10.19
CA THR A 456 -13.74 16.97 10.57
C THR A 456 -14.08 15.91 9.54
N GLU A 457 -14.05 16.29 8.26
CA GLU A 457 -14.37 15.41 7.14
C GLU A 457 -13.13 14.60 6.71
N THR A 458 -13.37 13.40 6.20
CA THR A 458 -12.34 12.59 5.53
C THR A 458 -12.05 13.23 4.18
N ARG A 459 -10.77 13.47 3.87
CA ARG A 459 -10.36 14.22 2.68
C ARG A 459 -10.35 13.38 1.40
N HIS A 460 -10.24 12.06 1.53
CA HIS A 460 -10.12 11.15 0.38
C HIS A 460 -11.22 10.08 0.41
N VAL A 461 -11.74 9.73 -0.73
CA VAL A 461 -12.64 8.59 -0.84
C VAL A 461 -11.81 7.31 -0.99
N LEU A 462 -11.83 6.48 0.04
CA LEU A 462 -11.12 5.19 0.04
C LEU A 462 -11.93 4.14 -0.72
N TYR A 463 -12.08 4.35 -2.03
CA TYR A 463 -12.92 3.51 -2.89
C TYR A 463 -12.65 2.02 -2.70
N GLY A 464 -13.73 1.27 -2.52
CA GLY A 464 -13.72 -0.19 -2.50
C GLY A 464 -13.33 -0.83 -1.19
N ALA A 465 -12.95 -0.07 -0.17
CA ALA A 465 -12.68 -0.60 1.16
C ALA A 465 -13.97 -1.10 1.81
N LEU A 466 -13.97 -2.35 2.26
CA LEU A 466 -15.04 -2.95 3.05
C LEU A 466 -14.83 -2.60 4.53
N VAL A 467 -15.77 -1.90 5.13
CA VAL A 467 -15.72 -1.61 6.58
C VAL A 467 -16.13 -2.83 7.41
N GLY A 468 -15.78 -2.83 8.70
CA GLY A 468 -16.13 -3.90 9.63
C GLY A 468 -17.61 -4.25 9.70
N GLY A 469 -18.49 -3.26 9.51
CA GLY A 469 -19.94 -3.41 9.52
C GLY A 469 -20.55 -3.56 10.91
N PRO A 470 -21.82 -4.01 11.03
CA PRO A 470 -22.48 -4.19 12.32
C PRO A 470 -21.72 -5.12 13.26
N SER A 471 -21.48 -4.68 14.50
CA SER A 471 -20.72 -5.43 15.51
C SER A 471 -21.55 -6.48 16.27
N SER A 472 -22.82 -6.60 15.93
CA SER A 472 -23.74 -7.58 16.53
C SER A 472 -24.89 -7.92 15.59
N ALA A 473 -25.61 -9.01 15.89
CA ALA A 473 -26.70 -9.51 15.05
C ALA A 473 -27.99 -8.65 15.16
N ASN A 474 -27.87 -7.31 14.99
CA ASN A 474 -28.99 -6.36 15.11
C ASN A 474 -29.01 -5.31 13.99
N ASP A 475 -28.14 -5.42 12.98
CA ASP A 475 -27.97 -4.49 11.85
C ASP A 475 -27.59 -3.04 12.24
N ALA A 476 -27.29 -2.75 13.50
CA ALA A 476 -26.89 -1.43 13.94
C ALA A 476 -25.49 -1.08 13.44
N TYR A 477 -25.34 0.09 12.86
CA TYR A 477 -24.07 0.61 12.35
C TYR A 477 -24.01 2.14 12.47
N THR A 478 -22.86 2.64 12.89
CA THR A 478 -22.58 4.08 12.95
C THR A 478 -21.32 4.36 12.12
N ASP A 479 -21.45 5.25 11.13
CA ASP A 479 -20.31 5.73 10.32
C ASP A 479 -19.49 6.73 11.14
N SER A 480 -18.52 6.25 11.90
CA SER A 480 -17.71 7.05 12.80
C SER A 480 -16.25 6.62 12.76
N ARG A 481 -15.35 7.54 12.42
CA ARG A 481 -13.90 7.29 12.34
C ARG A 481 -13.29 6.82 13.67
N SER A 482 -13.86 7.23 14.80
CA SER A 482 -13.39 6.79 16.11
C SER A 482 -13.84 5.38 16.51
N ASP A 483 -14.79 4.81 15.80
CA ASP A 483 -15.24 3.43 16.01
C ASP A 483 -14.45 2.48 15.10
N TYR A 484 -13.33 2.00 15.61
CA TYR A 484 -12.47 1.05 14.90
C TYR A 484 -13.05 -0.38 14.84
N VAL A 485 -14.10 -0.71 15.56
CA VAL A 485 -14.76 -2.03 15.50
C VAL A 485 -15.64 -2.13 14.25
N MET A 486 -16.44 -1.10 13.98
CA MET A 486 -17.36 -1.10 12.85
C MET A 486 -16.80 -0.44 11.58
N ASN A 487 -15.85 0.50 11.72
CA ASN A 487 -15.36 1.31 10.60
C ASN A 487 -13.89 1.09 10.24
N GLU A 488 -13.22 0.13 10.87
CA GLU A 488 -11.92 -0.32 10.38
C GLU A 488 -12.08 -0.92 8.98
N VAL A 489 -11.04 -0.72 8.19
CA VAL A 489 -10.84 -1.33 6.88
C VAL A 489 -9.45 -1.97 6.89
N ALA A 490 -9.30 -3.16 6.33
CA ALA A 490 -8.02 -3.86 6.31
C ALA A 490 -7.87 -4.70 5.05
N THR A 491 -6.64 -5.06 4.73
CA THR A 491 -6.35 -5.88 3.54
C THR A 491 -7.05 -7.23 3.60
N ASP A 492 -7.13 -7.84 4.80
CA ASP A 492 -7.81 -9.11 5.01
C ASP A 492 -9.34 -9.01 4.97
N TYR A 493 -9.92 -7.81 5.24
CA TYR A 493 -11.37 -7.59 5.11
C TYR A 493 -11.82 -7.69 3.66
N ASN A 494 -11.01 -7.14 2.76
CA ASN A 494 -11.32 -7.12 1.32
C ASN A 494 -10.98 -8.43 0.60
N ALA A 495 -10.13 -9.29 1.16
CA ALA A 495 -9.52 -10.38 0.40
C ALA A 495 -10.54 -11.42 -0.10
N GLY A 496 -11.34 -11.99 0.80
CA GLY A 496 -12.42 -12.90 0.44
C GLY A 496 -13.55 -12.20 -0.32
N PHE A 497 -13.85 -10.95 0.06
CA PHE A 497 -14.84 -10.11 -0.63
C PHE A 497 -14.49 -9.89 -2.11
N THR A 498 -13.26 -9.47 -2.42
CA THR A 498 -12.76 -9.27 -3.79
C THR A 498 -12.87 -10.56 -4.61
N SER A 499 -12.49 -11.69 -4.02
CA SER A 499 -12.50 -12.99 -4.68
C SER A 499 -13.93 -13.51 -4.93
N ALA A 500 -14.86 -13.25 -4.01
CA ALA A 500 -16.28 -13.54 -4.20
C ALA A 500 -16.88 -12.68 -5.33
N LEU A 501 -16.54 -11.39 -5.38
CA LEU A 501 -16.99 -10.50 -6.46
C LEU A 501 -16.53 -10.96 -7.85
N ALA A 502 -15.33 -11.51 -7.97
CA ALA A 502 -14.85 -12.08 -9.24
C ALA A 502 -15.71 -13.27 -9.70
N ARG A 503 -16.07 -14.17 -8.75
CA ARG A 503 -16.97 -15.27 -9.04
C ARG A 503 -18.36 -14.78 -9.50
N LEU A 504 -18.93 -13.83 -8.78
CA LEU A 504 -20.25 -13.28 -9.12
C LEU A 504 -20.23 -12.48 -10.43
N THR A 505 -19.12 -11.82 -10.74
CA THR A 505 -18.88 -11.19 -12.04
C THR A 505 -18.91 -12.19 -13.18
N SER A 506 -18.27 -13.36 -13.02
CA SER A 506 -18.33 -14.43 -14.03
C SER A 506 -19.75 -14.96 -14.24
N GLU A 507 -20.55 -15.02 -13.19
CA GLU A 507 -21.89 -15.58 -13.23
C GLU A 507 -22.94 -14.60 -13.78
N TYR A 508 -22.90 -13.33 -13.31
CA TYR A 508 -23.95 -12.37 -13.59
C TYR A 508 -23.57 -11.34 -14.65
N GLY A 509 -22.28 -11.24 -15.01
CA GLY A 509 -21.81 -10.22 -15.95
C GLY A 509 -21.89 -8.82 -15.38
N GLY A 510 -22.01 -7.84 -16.26
CA GLY A 510 -22.03 -6.40 -15.95
C GLY A 510 -20.81 -5.70 -16.53
N SER A 511 -20.59 -4.42 -16.17
CA SER A 511 -19.47 -3.62 -16.64
C SER A 511 -18.89 -2.77 -15.52
N PRO A 512 -17.56 -2.59 -15.45
CA PRO A 512 -16.93 -1.65 -14.55
C PRO A 512 -17.33 -0.21 -14.95
N LEU A 513 -17.09 0.75 -14.06
CA LEU A 513 -17.29 2.16 -14.37
C LEU A 513 -16.25 2.63 -15.39
N ALA A 514 -16.75 3.26 -16.46
CA ALA A 514 -15.87 3.97 -17.38
C ALA A 514 -15.27 5.22 -16.69
N GLY A 515 -13.99 5.50 -16.98
CA GLY A 515 -13.29 6.66 -16.42
C GLY A 515 -12.96 6.58 -14.93
N PHE A 516 -13.06 5.41 -14.32
CA PHE A 516 -12.67 5.22 -12.91
C PHE A 516 -11.15 4.88 -12.80
N PRO A 517 -10.44 5.50 -11.85
CA PRO A 517 -10.90 6.54 -10.93
C PRO A 517 -10.82 7.93 -11.55
N THR A 518 -11.71 8.84 -11.15
CA THR A 518 -11.49 10.27 -11.38
C THR A 518 -10.47 10.77 -10.36
N ALA A 519 -9.46 11.52 -10.84
CA ALA A 519 -8.45 12.10 -9.95
C ALA A 519 -9.10 13.11 -9.00
N GLU A 520 -8.86 12.93 -7.70
CA GLU A 520 -9.31 13.86 -6.69
C GLU A 520 -8.55 15.19 -6.81
N GLN A 521 -9.25 16.28 -6.49
CA GLN A 521 -8.67 17.64 -6.46
C GLN A 521 -8.52 18.09 -5.01
N PRO A 522 -7.51 18.93 -4.69
CA PRO A 522 -7.37 19.50 -3.36
C PRO A 522 -8.66 20.18 -2.89
N ASP A 523 -9.05 19.85 -1.68
CA ASP A 523 -10.28 20.34 -1.01
C ASP A 523 -10.10 21.73 -0.36
N LEU A 524 -8.84 22.18 -0.24
CA LEU A 524 -8.45 23.45 0.34
C LEU A 524 -7.10 23.93 -0.23
N ASP A 525 -6.73 25.18 0.04
CA ASP A 525 -5.38 25.67 -0.20
C ASP A 525 -4.39 24.89 0.68
N GLU A 526 -3.63 23.99 0.09
CA GLU A 526 -2.72 23.10 0.83
C GLU A 526 -1.53 23.84 1.48
N LEU A 527 -1.09 24.90 0.86
CA LEU A 527 0.03 25.72 1.30
C LEU A 527 -0.46 27.17 1.43
N THR A 528 -0.30 27.77 2.61
CA THR A 528 -0.75 29.14 2.87
C THR A 528 0.23 29.90 3.75
N VAL A 529 0.17 31.23 3.68
CA VAL A 529 0.79 32.11 4.67
C VAL A 529 -0.31 32.90 5.35
N GLU A 530 -0.39 32.80 6.68
CA GLU A 530 -1.27 33.63 7.48
C GLU A 530 -0.48 34.77 8.08
N THR A 531 -1.06 35.97 8.13
CA THR A 531 -0.42 37.13 8.77
C THR A 531 -1.31 37.71 9.86
N THR A 532 -0.64 38.25 10.90
CA THR A 532 -1.28 39.02 11.97
C THR A 532 -0.45 40.24 12.22
N VAL A 533 -1.05 41.44 12.20
CA VAL A 533 -0.45 42.65 12.70
C VAL A 533 -0.49 42.59 14.22
N MET A 534 0.69 42.47 14.84
CA MET A 534 0.83 42.42 16.31
C MET A 534 0.91 43.81 16.93
N GLN A 535 1.57 44.71 16.23
CA GLN A 535 1.76 46.08 16.68
C GLN A 535 1.76 47.01 15.46
N ALA A 536 0.92 48.04 15.50
CA ALA A 536 1.00 49.16 14.57
C ALA A 536 1.59 50.34 15.35
N GLU A 537 2.84 50.67 15.09
CA GLU A 537 3.54 51.79 15.71
C GLU A 537 3.61 52.94 14.71
N PRO A 538 3.79 54.20 15.18
CA PRO A 538 3.84 55.36 14.28
C PRO A 538 4.94 55.28 13.21
N ARG A 539 5.92 54.40 13.39
CA ARG A 539 7.09 54.26 12.50
C ARG A 539 7.37 52.83 12.05
N ALA A 540 6.55 51.85 12.47
CA ALA A 540 6.80 50.46 12.13
C ALA A 540 5.56 49.59 12.28
N THR A 541 5.51 48.49 11.53
CA THR A 541 4.53 47.43 11.69
C THR A 541 5.21 46.14 12.17
N GLY A 542 4.78 45.67 13.34
CA GLY A 542 5.16 44.36 13.88
C GLY A 542 4.24 43.26 13.34
N LEU A 543 4.81 42.26 12.71
CA LEU A 543 4.12 41.21 12.02
C LEU A 543 4.43 39.82 12.60
N LYS A 544 3.41 38.99 12.69
CA LYS A 544 3.53 37.57 12.84
C LYS A 544 3.07 36.93 11.53
N ALA A 545 3.92 36.14 10.90
CA ALA A 545 3.61 35.36 9.72
C ALA A 545 3.77 33.88 10.05
N ILE A 546 2.81 33.04 9.59
CA ILE A 546 2.85 31.59 9.77
C ILE A 546 2.67 30.95 8.41
N ILE A 547 3.68 30.18 7.98
CA ILE A 547 3.56 29.32 6.83
C ILE A 547 2.93 27.99 7.26
N TYR A 548 1.93 27.52 6.52
CA TYR A 548 1.26 26.26 6.75
C TYR A 548 1.44 25.28 5.58
N ASN A 549 1.55 24.01 5.93
CA ASN A 549 1.47 22.90 4.98
C ASN A 549 0.37 21.92 5.44
N LYS A 550 -0.74 21.91 4.71
CA LYS A 550 -1.90 21.03 4.91
C LYS A 550 -2.07 20.09 3.72
N SER A 551 -0.95 19.77 3.01
CA SER A 551 -1.02 18.93 1.81
C SER A 551 -1.52 17.51 2.12
N ALA A 552 -2.34 16.98 1.19
CA ALA A 552 -2.88 15.63 1.24
C ALA A 552 -3.06 15.01 -0.17
N PHE A 553 -2.84 15.75 -1.25
CA PHE A 553 -3.07 15.32 -2.65
C PHE A 553 -1.78 15.28 -3.50
N PRO A 554 -0.79 14.41 -3.18
CA PRO A 554 -0.54 13.69 -1.92
C PRO A 554 0.02 14.56 -0.81
N ALA A 555 0.04 14.05 0.41
CA ALA A 555 0.75 14.68 1.52
C ALA A 555 2.26 14.72 1.22
N ARG A 556 2.93 15.83 1.59
CA ARG A 556 4.34 16.03 1.28
C ARG A 556 5.03 16.98 2.25
N ALA A 557 6.23 16.61 2.68
CA ALA A 557 7.10 17.51 3.39
C ALA A 557 7.67 18.58 2.44
N ARG A 558 7.84 19.80 2.92
CA ARG A 558 8.46 20.91 2.21
C ARG A 558 9.70 21.38 2.94
N THR A 559 10.79 21.52 2.21
CA THR A 559 12.08 21.97 2.75
C THR A 559 12.62 23.23 2.07
N THR A 560 11.83 23.83 1.16
CA THR A 560 12.25 24.96 0.31
C THR A 560 11.21 26.09 0.27
N GLY A 561 10.51 26.31 1.38
CA GLY A 561 9.49 27.36 1.47
C GLY A 561 10.12 28.74 1.62
N LYS A 562 9.68 29.72 0.83
CA LYS A 562 10.00 31.13 1.01
C LYS A 562 8.74 31.96 0.84
N PHE A 563 8.58 33.00 1.64
CA PHE A 563 7.49 33.95 1.43
C PHE A 563 7.97 35.40 1.54
N ARG A 564 7.22 36.33 0.91
CA ARG A 564 7.57 37.74 0.87
C ARG A 564 6.42 38.60 1.37
N TYR A 565 6.74 39.54 2.28
CA TYR A 565 5.85 40.61 2.71
C TYR A 565 6.26 41.90 2.01
N TYR A 566 5.37 42.51 1.21
CA TYR A 566 5.59 43.71 0.42
C TYR A 566 5.03 44.91 1.14
N PHE A 567 5.79 45.99 1.11
CA PHE A 567 5.45 47.25 1.80
C PHE A 567 5.97 48.47 1.04
N ARG A 568 5.44 49.66 1.38
CA ARG A 568 5.90 50.95 0.85
C ARG A 568 6.59 51.75 1.96
N PRO A 569 7.82 52.21 1.76
CA PRO A 569 8.45 53.15 2.65
C PRO A 569 7.83 54.54 2.47
N ASP A 570 7.24 55.15 3.50
CA ASP A 570 6.50 56.41 3.40
C ASP A 570 7.34 57.67 3.60
N GLY A 571 8.62 57.58 3.65
CA GLY A 571 9.48 58.72 3.92
C GLY A 571 10.92 58.57 3.48
N ALA A 572 11.66 59.67 3.53
CA ALA A 572 13.10 59.68 3.29
C ALA A 572 13.84 59.06 4.48
N GLY A 573 14.36 57.84 4.28
CA GLY A 573 15.21 57.19 5.26
C GLY A 573 15.42 55.72 4.96
N PRO A 574 16.45 55.06 5.53
CA PRO A 574 16.68 53.65 5.29
C PRO A 574 15.59 52.81 5.97
N VAL A 575 15.03 51.85 5.22
CA VAL A 575 14.11 50.85 5.77
C VAL A 575 14.81 50.04 6.86
N GLN A 576 14.15 49.90 8.00
CA GLN A 576 14.62 49.07 9.13
C GLN A 576 13.83 47.78 9.21
N VAL A 577 14.54 46.68 9.33
CA VAL A 577 13.96 45.33 9.58
C VAL A 577 14.51 44.85 10.91
N THR A 578 13.61 44.64 11.87
CA THR A 578 13.97 44.13 13.19
C THR A 578 13.51 42.67 13.31
N PRO A 579 14.43 41.74 13.49
CA PRO A 579 14.10 40.33 13.72
C PRO A 579 13.28 40.12 15.00
N GLY A 580 12.33 39.21 14.97
CA GLY A 580 11.53 38.82 16.13
C GLY A 580 11.64 37.30 16.42
N TYR A 581 10.66 36.78 17.13
CA TYR A 581 10.58 35.35 17.46
C TYR A 581 10.48 34.48 16.22
N THR A 582 11.10 33.29 16.26
CA THR A 582 10.99 32.29 15.21
C THR A 582 10.79 30.90 15.79
N GLN A 583 10.05 30.06 15.05
CA GLN A 583 9.82 28.65 15.39
C GLN A 583 10.70 27.71 14.54
N GLY A 584 11.64 28.24 13.78
CA GLY A 584 12.52 27.48 12.88
C GLY A 584 13.08 28.40 11.79
N CYS A 585 12.27 28.79 10.82
CA CYS A 585 12.71 29.67 9.73
C CYS A 585 13.33 31.00 10.27
N PRO A 586 14.48 31.43 9.76
CA PRO A 586 15.10 32.64 10.23
C PRO A 586 14.20 33.86 10.03
N SER A 587 14.18 34.76 11.01
CA SER A 587 13.56 36.09 10.88
C SER A 587 14.34 36.93 9.86
N PRO A 588 13.67 37.69 8.98
CA PRO A 588 14.37 38.53 8.01
C PRO A 588 15.13 39.67 8.72
N THR A 589 16.28 40.04 8.19
CA THR A 589 17.15 41.12 8.71
C THR A 589 17.29 42.29 7.74
N THR A 590 16.90 42.10 6.48
CA THR A 590 17.06 43.09 5.41
C THR A 590 15.82 43.16 4.53
N ALA A 591 15.56 44.40 4.02
CA ALA A 591 14.56 44.59 2.97
C ALA A 591 15.25 44.68 1.60
N ARG A 592 14.52 44.36 0.54
CA ARG A 592 14.94 44.47 -0.86
C ARG A 592 13.92 45.26 -1.64
N GLN A 593 14.37 46.02 -2.63
CA GLN A 593 13.49 46.75 -3.53
C GLN A 593 12.88 45.81 -4.56
N PHE A 594 11.56 45.85 -4.76
CA PHE A 594 10.79 45.11 -5.76
C PHE A 594 10.52 46.01 -7.00
N SER A 595 10.05 47.24 -6.78
CA SER A 595 9.79 48.22 -7.80
C SER A 595 10.23 49.62 -7.32
N ALA A 596 9.95 50.68 -8.07
CA ALA A 596 10.35 52.04 -7.69
C ALA A 596 9.89 52.46 -6.28
N ASP A 597 8.70 52.03 -5.88
CA ASP A 597 8.00 52.40 -4.64
C ASP A 597 7.64 51.21 -3.71
N ILE A 598 7.89 49.96 -4.14
CA ILE A 598 7.57 48.76 -3.37
C ILE A 598 8.85 48.05 -2.96
N TRP A 599 8.91 47.68 -1.70
CA TRP A 599 9.95 46.87 -1.09
C TRP A 599 9.38 45.61 -0.50
N TYR A 600 10.23 44.61 -0.21
CA TYR A 600 9.80 43.38 0.47
C TYR A 600 10.86 42.91 1.46
N VAL A 601 10.39 42.17 2.46
CA VAL A 601 11.20 41.26 3.26
C VAL A 601 10.92 39.81 2.80
N GLU A 602 11.97 39.00 2.73
CA GLU A 602 11.86 37.58 2.39
C GLU A 602 12.18 36.74 3.63
N VAL A 603 11.27 35.85 4.00
CA VAL A 603 11.53 34.79 4.98
C VAL A 603 11.88 33.53 4.19
N ASP A 604 13.08 33.02 4.46
CA ASP A 604 13.62 31.83 3.80
C ASP A 604 13.61 30.63 4.75
N CYS A 605 12.69 29.68 4.52
CA CYS A 605 12.57 28.45 5.28
C CYS A 605 13.35 27.28 4.64
N THR A 606 14.26 27.54 3.70
CA THR A 606 15.07 26.48 3.07
C THR A 606 15.90 25.75 4.13
N GLY A 607 15.83 24.43 4.11
CA GLY A 607 16.46 23.55 5.10
C GLY A 607 15.59 23.23 6.32
N TRP A 608 14.44 23.87 6.49
CA TRP A 608 13.48 23.59 7.55
C TRP A 608 12.31 22.79 6.99
N THR A 609 12.01 21.65 7.63
CA THR A 609 10.93 20.78 7.20
C THR A 609 9.58 21.24 7.74
N ILE A 610 8.63 21.50 6.83
CA ILE A 610 7.23 21.76 7.15
C ILE A 610 6.41 20.63 6.54
N ALA A 611 5.79 19.78 7.37
CA ALA A 611 5.09 18.58 6.94
C ALA A 611 3.73 18.43 7.63
N PRO A 612 2.68 17.92 6.97
CA PRO A 612 1.38 17.68 7.59
C PRO A 612 1.45 16.47 8.53
N ALA A 613 2.28 16.55 9.58
CA ALA A 613 2.62 15.46 10.48
C ALA A 613 2.31 15.73 11.96
N GLY A 614 1.64 16.85 12.27
CA GLY A 614 1.27 17.19 13.64
C GLY A 614 1.10 18.67 13.87
N GLN A 615 0.67 19.03 15.09
CA GLN A 615 0.31 20.40 15.47
C GLN A 615 1.42 21.44 15.26
N SER A 616 2.66 21.06 15.49
CA SER A 616 3.82 21.95 15.33
C SER A 616 4.57 21.69 14.01
N GLN A 617 4.44 20.50 13.41
CA GLN A 617 5.18 20.12 12.22
C GLN A 617 4.60 20.70 10.93
N HIS A 618 3.28 20.98 10.90
CA HIS A 618 2.60 21.48 9.70
C HIS A 618 2.73 22.99 9.52
N ARG A 619 3.39 23.69 10.42
CA ARG A 619 3.52 25.15 10.39
C ARG A 619 4.87 25.64 10.92
N MET A 620 5.25 26.86 10.50
CA MET A 620 6.38 27.61 11.06
C MET A 620 5.99 29.05 11.26
N GLU A 621 6.17 29.57 12.47
CA GLU A 621 5.92 30.96 12.83
C GLU A 621 7.20 31.77 12.74
N VAL A 622 7.10 32.96 12.14
CA VAL A 622 8.17 33.98 12.09
C VAL A 622 7.59 35.33 12.42
N GLN A 623 8.20 36.00 13.35
CA GLN A 623 7.87 37.39 13.72
C GLN A 623 8.99 38.32 13.26
N PHE A 624 8.63 39.49 12.80
CA PHE A 624 9.54 40.56 12.41
C PHE A 624 8.82 41.89 12.43
N LYS A 625 9.60 42.99 12.44
CA LYS A 625 9.08 44.35 12.34
C LYS A 625 9.72 45.00 11.12
N VAL A 626 8.91 45.72 10.33
CA VAL A 626 9.36 46.59 9.23
C VAL A 626 8.97 48.04 9.53
N GLY A 627 9.82 48.97 9.19
CA GLY A 627 9.56 50.39 9.50
C GLY A 627 10.68 51.29 9.07
N VAL A 628 10.66 52.53 9.62
CA VAL A 628 11.60 53.61 9.35
C VAL A 628 12.21 54.11 10.66
N PRO A 629 13.40 54.77 10.60
CA PRO A 629 14.05 55.32 11.79
C PRO A 629 13.31 56.53 12.36
N GLU A 630 13.84 57.09 13.43
CA GLU A 630 13.32 58.28 14.08
C GLU A 630 13.27 59.46 13.10
N GLY A 631 12.14 60.20 13.08
CA GLY A 631 11.87 61.29 12.13
C GLY A 631 11.18 60.87 10.84
N GLY A 632 11.05 59.54 10.55
CA GLY A 632 10.31 59.04 9.41
C GLY A 632 8.80 58.89 9.70
N THR A 633 8.02 58.77 8.66
CA THR A 633 6.57 58.46 8.69
C THR A 633 6.34 57.06 8.18
N TRP A 634 5.29 56.39 8.68
CA TRP A 634 4.93 55.03 8.32
C TRP A 634 3.40 54.84 8.30
N ASP A 635 2.83 54.38 7.19
CA ASP A 635 1.42 54.03 7.06
C ASP A 635 1.30 52.60 6.55
N PRO A 636 1.07 51.61 7.43
CA PRO A 636 0.95 50.21 7.00
C PRO A 636 -0.25 49.96 6.10
N THR A 637 -1.24 50.89 6.05
CA THR A 637 -2.47 50.66 5.28
C THR A 637 -2.25 50.78 3.77
N ASN A 638 -1.17 51.40 3.33
CA ASN A 638 -0.77 51.49 1.94
C ASN A 638 0.15 50.36 1.48
N ASP A 639 0.60 49.51 2.41
CA ASP A 639 1.44 48.34 2.09
C ASP A 639 0.71 47.33 1.24
N PRO A 640 1.28 46.86 0.10
CA PRO A 640 0.64 45.87 -0.74
C PRO A 640 0.25 44.59 0.00
N SER A 641 1.06 44.14 0.96
CA SER A 641 0.80 42.94 1.77
C SER A 641 0.01 43.19 3.05
N TYR A 642 -0.39 44.44 3.35
CA TYR A 642 -1.12 44.73 4.58
C TYR A 642 -2.51 44.06 4.59
N GLN A 643 -2.83 43.47 5.74
CA GLN A 643 -4.13 42.89 6.04
C GLN A 643 -4.45 43.17 7.53
N ALA A 644 -5.50 43.92 7.79
CA ALA A 644 -5.85 44.31 9.16
C ALA A 644 -6.40 43.10 9.99
N THR A 645 -7.09 42.18 9.33
CA THR A 645 -7.67 40.97 9.95
C THR A 645 -6.67 39.81 9.88
N ALA A 646 -6.40 39.17 11.01
CA ALA A 646 -5.53 37.97 11.05
C ALA A 646 -6.13 36.82 10.20
N GLY A 647 -5.29 36.11 9.49
CA GLY A 647 -5.69 34.93 8.68
C GLY A 647 -4.85 34.76 7.41
N PRO A 648 -5.28 33.88 6.51
CA PRO A 648 -4.63 33.66 5.22
C PRO A 648 -4.53 34.95 4.41
N ASN A 649 -3.32 35.29 3.99
CA ASN A 649 -3.05 36.56 3.31
C ASN A 649 -2.45 36.32 1.91
N ARG A 650 -3.29 36.25 0.89
CA ARG A 650 -2.86 36.02 -0.50
C ARG A 650 -1.94 37.09 -1.06
N LYS A 651 -1.86 38.27 -0.40
CA LYS A 651 -0.91 39.34 -0.73
C LYS A 651 0.52 39.09 -0.23
N VAL A 652 0.74 37.94 0.42
CA VAL A 652 2.03 37.44 0.89
C VAL A 652 2.33 36.12 0.14
N PRO A 653 2.89 36.20 -1.07
CA PRO A 653 3.12 35.04 -1.91
C PRO A 653 4.12 34.07 -1.29
N LEU A 654 3.82 32.77 -1.46
CA LEU A 654 4.66 31.66 -1.04
C LEU A 654 5.31 31.01 -2.26
N TYR A 655 6.60 30.76 -2.16
CA TYR A 655 7.42 30.10 -3.19
C TYR A 655 7.98 28.79 -2.65
N SER A 656 8.12 27.81 -3.51
CA SER A 656 8.81 26.55 -3.24
C SER A 656 9.69 26.18 -4.44
N GLY A 657 10.99 25.93 -4.20
CA GLY A 657 11.93 25.68 -5.28
C GLY A 657 12.03 26.81 -6.32
N GLY A 658 11.76 28.06 -5.93
CA GLY A 658 11.76 29.22 -6.82
C GLY A 658 10.46 29.49 -7.56
N THR A 659 9.49 28.57 -7.49
CA THR A 659 8.17 28.72 -8.13
C THR A 659 7.16 29.24 -7.12
N ARG A 660 6.33 30.24 -7.52
CA ARG A 660 5.21 30.70 -6.68
C ARG A 660 4.15 29.59 -6.62
N VAL A 661 3.83 29.14 -5.40
CA VAL A 661 2.88 28.05 -5.17
C VAL A 661 1.58 28.52 -4.52
N TRP A 662 1.56 29.77 -4.02
CA TRP A 662 0.37 30.36 -3.42
C TRP A 662 0.52 31.89 -3.32
N GLY A 663 -0.61 32.61 -3.27
CA GLY A 663 -0.64 34.07 -3.14
C GLY A 663 -0.26 34.81 -4.41
N GLU A 664 -0.17 36.14 -4.30
CA GLU A 664 0.02 37.06 -5.44
C GLU A 664 1.09 38.11 -5.11
N GLU A 665 1.91 38.45 -6.10
CA GLU A 665 2.84 39.59 -6.02
C GLU A 665 2.11 40.91 -6.29
N PRO A 666 2.54 42.04 -5.70
CA PRO A 666 2.00 43.34 -6.06
C PRO A 666 2.31 43.67 -7.53
N GLY A 667 1.31 44.08 -8.28
CA GLY A 667 1.41 44.47 -9.70
C GLY A 667 0.04 44.82 -10.26
N PRO A 668 -0.08 45.38 -11.45
CA PRO A 668 -1.36 45.59 -12.09
C PRO A 668 -2.04 44.21 -12.24
N ALA A 669 -3.08 43.98 -11.45
CA ALA A 669 -3.83 42.72 -11.46
C ALA A 669 -4.67 42.65 -12.75
N THR A 670 -4.09 42.10 -13.81
CA THR A 670 -4.86 41.35 -14.79
C THR A 670 -4.75 39.89 -14.39
N PRO A 671 -5.87 39.24 -14.00
CA PRO A 671 -5.85 37.79 -13.79
C PRO A 671 -5.31 37.16 -15.10
N ASP A 672 -4.26 36.38 -14.99
CA ASP A 672 -3.82 35.60 -16.12
C ASP A 672 -4.86 34.50 -16.41
N THR A 673 -5.60 34.69 -17.48
CA THR A 673 -6.58 33.74 -17.98
C THR A 673 -6.12 33.11 -19.31
N THR A 674 -4.89 33.41 -19.72
CA THR A 674 -4.32 32.96 -20.99
C THR A 674 -3.66 31.60 -20.75
N ALA A 675 -4.21 30.55 -21.34
CA ALA A 675 -3.56 29.24 -21.28
C ALA A 675 -2.25 29.24 -22.06
N PRO A 676 -1.22 28.48 -21.64
CA PRO A 676 0.00 28.29 -22.42
C PRO A 676 -0.28 27.76 -23.83
N THR A 677 0.67 27.94 -24.71
CA THR A 677 0.61 27.32 -26.05
C THR A 677 0.60 25.78 -25.91
N VAL A 678 0.00 25.11 -26.89
CA VAL A 678 -0.01 23.64 -26.92
C VAL A 678 1.42 23.13 -27.11
N PRO A 679 1.92 22.20 -26.27
CA PRO A 679 3.23 21.59 -26.49
C PRO A 679 3.28 20.87 -27.84
N GLY A 680 4.44 20.81 -28.45
CA GLY A 680 4.63 19.99 -29.66
C GLY A 680 4.42 18.50 -29.39
N ALA A 681 4.25 17.70 -30.45
CA ALA A 681 4.09 16.26 -30.32
C ALA A 681 5.29 15.65 -29.56
N PRO A 682 5.06 14.80 -28.52
CA PRO A 682 6.14 14.11 -27.85
C PRO A 682 6.82 13.10 -28.76
N VAL A 683 8.12 12.86 -28.52
CA VAL A 683 8.94 11.86 -29.20
C VAL A 683 9.49 10.91 -28.16
N ALA A 684 9.43 9.61 -28.43
CA ALA A 684 10.01 8.59 -27.59
C ALA A 684 11.45 8.26 -28.01
N SER A 685 12.31 8.07 -27.01
CA SER A 685 13.67 7.56 -27.15
C SER A 685 13.95 6.53 -26.07
N ALA A 686 15.05 5.78 -26.17
CA ALA A 686 15.44 4.73 -25.22
C ALA A 686 14.27 3.78 -24.87
N VAL A 687 13.51 3.35 -25.90
CA VAL A 687 12.37 2.45 -25.72
C VAL A 687 12.88 1.07 -25.35
N THR A 688 12.49 0.60 -24.17
CA THR A 688 12.81 -0.72 -23.63
C THR A 688 11.52 -1.53 -23.42
N ALA A 689 11.64 -2.74 -22.92
CA ALA A 689 10.49 -3.58 -22.57
C ALA A 689 9.60 -2.95 -21.47
N THR A 690 10.16 -2.14 -20.58
CA THR A 690 9.45 -1.64 -19.40
C THR A 690 9.49 -0.13 -19.23
N GLY A 691 10.04 0.62 -20.20
CA GLY A 691 10.14 2.06 -20.09
C GLY A 691 10.63 2.74 -21.37
N LEU A 692 10.59 4.07 -21.35
CA LEU A 692 11.06 4.94 -22.43
C LEU A 692 11.33 6.35 -21.89
N THR A 693 11.98 7.18 -22.67
CA THR A 693 12.11 8.61 -22.39
C THR A 693 11.29 9.40 -23.40
N LEU A 694 10.39 10.26 -22.92
CA LEU A 694 9.64 11.23 -23.71
C LEU A 694 10.37 12.57 -23.71
N THR A 695 10.41 13.21 -24.87
CA THR A 695 10.81 14.61 -25.03
C THR A 695 9.81 15.32 -25.93
N TRP A 696 9.57 16.60 -25.71
CA TRP A 696 8.65 17.39 -26.52
C TRP A 696 9.13 18.82 -26.72
N PRO A 697 8.76 19.49 -27.82
CA PRO A 697 8.97 20.93 -27.97
C PRO A 697 8.27 21.71 -26.84
N ALA A 698 9.00 22.63 -26.21
CA ALA A 698 8.51 23.41 -25.12
C ALA A 698 7.33 24.30 -25.52
N ALA A 699 6.35 24.42 -24.65
CA ALA A 699 5.30 25.43 -24.72
C ALA A 699 5.83 26.78 -24.24
N THR A 700 5.15 27.85 -24.64
CA THR A 700 5.35 29.19 -24.11
C THR A 700 4.06 29.71 -23.48
N ASP A 701 4.20 30.50 -22.46
CA ASP A 701 3.09 31.24 -21.87
C ASP A 701 3.30 32.74 -22.17
N THR A 702 2.25 33.37 -22.69
CA THR A 702 2.20 34.82 -22.95
C THR A 702 1.38 35.56 -21.90
N GLY A 703 0.77 34.82 -20.98
CA GLY A 703 0.14 35.35 -19.77
C GLY A 703 1.20 35.83 -18.75
N GLY A 704 0.77 36.55 -17.78
CA GLY A 704 1.67 37.13 -16.78
C GLY A 704 2.23 36.13 -15.78
N SER A 705 1.69 34.88 -15.71
CA SER A 705 2.06 33.87 -14.71
C SER A 705 3.24 33.00 -15.10
N GLY A 706 3.56 32.93 -16.39
CA GLY A 706 4.62 32.12 -16.96
C GLY A 706 4.34 30.61 -16.88
N LEU A 707 5.10 29.83 -17.66
CA LEU A 707 4.98 28.38 -17.73
C LEU A 707 5.42 27.73 -16.40
N ALA A 708 4.55 26.93 -15.76
CA ALA A 708 4.83 26.24 -14.52
C ALA A 708 5.29 24.78 -14.74
N GLY A 709 4.87 24.14 -15.84
CA GLY A 709 5.24 22.75 -16.16
C GLY A 709 4.31 22.08 -17.12
N TYR A 710 4.35 20.75 -17.14
CA TYR A 710 3.62 19.90 -18.09
C TYR A 710 2.93 18.75 -17.36
N GLU A 711 1.74 18.42 -17.81
CA GLU A 711 1.04 17.19 -17.46
C GLU A 711 1.22 16.17 -18.58
N VAL A 712 1.77 15.02 -18.28
CA VAL A 712 1.95 13.92 -19.24
C VAL A 712 0.89 12.86 -19.00
N THR A 713 0.12 12.55 -20.02
CA THR A 713 -0.95 11.55 -19.97
C THR A 713 -0.57 10.33 -20.79
N ARG A 714 -0.83 9.14 -20.26
CA ARG A 714 -0.68 7.86 -20.93
C ARG A 714 -2.05 7.21 -21.13
N ALA A 715 -2.34 6.74 -22.33
CA ALA A 715 -3.44 5.85 -22.63
C ALA A 715 -2.91 4.53 -23.21
N GLN A 716 -3.64 3.45 -22.97
CA GLN A 716 -3.42 2.15 -23.60
C GLN A 716 -4.70 1.76 -24.35
N ALA A 717 -4.60 1.06 -25.47
CA ALA A 717 -5.79 0.62 -26.21
C ALA A 717 -6.77 -0.13 -25.30
N GLY A 718 -8.02 0.36 -25.21
CA GLY A 718 -9.05 -0.20 -24.34
C GLY A 718 -9.02 0.26 -22.86
N SER A 719 -8.18 1.24 -22.51
CA SER A 719 -8.12 1.82 -21.15
C SER A 719 -8.22 3.34 -21.23
N ASP A 720 -8.77 3.95 -20.18
CA ASP A 720 -8.81 5.40 -20.05
C ASP A 720 -7.40 6.01 -19.92
N ALA A 721 -7.29 7.28 -20.33
CA ALA A 721 -6.04 8.01 -20.25
C ALA A 721 -5.67 8.32 -18.80
N LEU A 722 -4.46 7.94 -18.39
CA LEU A 722 -3.93 8.16 -17.04
C LEU A 722 -2.93 9.31 -17.06
N VAL A 723 -3.10 10.31 -16.21
CA VAL A 723 -2.06 11.31 -15.94
C VAL A 723 -0.91 10.63 -15.19
N LEU A 724 0.27 10.55 -15.80
CA LEU A 724 1.42 9.87 -15.22
C LEU A 724 2.07 10.71 -14.11
N THR A 725 2.32 11.98 -14.42
CA THR A 725 3.02 12.91 -13.53
C THR A 725 3.02 14.32 -14.10
N GLU A 726 3.34 15.31 -13.26
CA GLU A 726 3.74 16.64 -13.69
C GLU A 726 5.26 16.66 -13.91
N ALA A 727 5.69 17.19 -15.03
CA ALA A 727 7.09 17.43 -15.36
C ALA A 727 7.38 18.93 -15.35
N THR A 728 8.46 19.36 -14.70
CA THR A 728 8.91 20.77 -14.69
C THR A 728 9.77 21.12 -15.91
N THR A 729 10.17 20.11 -16.66
CA THR A 729 10.97 20.24 -17.92
C THR A 729 10.24 19.55 -19.06
N ASN A 730 10.68 19.78 -20.27
CA ASN A 730 10.12 19.18 -21.49
C ASN A 730 10.67 17.74 -21.78
N THR A 731 11.00 17.00 -20.72
CA THR A 731 11.44 15.61 -20.80
C THR A 731 10.91 14.83 -19.60
N LEU A 732 10.58 13.54 -19.83
CA LEU A 732 10.10 12.62 -18.79
C LEU A 732 10.59 11.20 -19.06
N ALA A 733 11.23 10.58 -18.08
CA ALA A 733 11.47 9.15 -18.09
C ALA A 733 10.21 8.41 -17.60
N VAL A 734 9.65 7.58 -18.47
CA VAL A 734 8.48 6.73 -18.17
C VAL A 734 8.97 5.32 -17.90
N THR A 735 8.58 4.78 -16.76
CA THR A 735 8.93 3.42 -16.31
C THR A 735 7.67 2.63 -15.93
N GLY A 736 7.79 1.32 -15.71
CA GLY A 736 6.66 0.49 -15.32
C GLY A 736 5.68 0.19 -16.45
N LEU A 737 6.13 0.27 -17.68
CA LEU A 737 5.37 -0.17 -18.86
C LEU A 737 5.45 -1.70 -18.97
N LEU A 738 4.46 -2.30 -19.63
CA LEU A 738 4.48 -3.73 -19.95
C LEU A 738 5.16 -3.94 -21.31
N PRO A 739 5.90 -5.05 -21.49
CA PRO A 739 6.51 -5.40 -22.79
C PRO A 739 5.46 -5.62 -23.88
N GLU A 740 5.85 -5.38 -25.14
CA GLU A 740 5.01 -5.60 -26.34
C GLU A 740 3.64 -4.91 -26.28
N ARG A 741 3.55 -3.78 -25.58
CA ARG A 741 2.30 -3.02 -25.45
C ARG A 741 2.40 -1.69 -26.14
N THR A 742 1.33 -1.34 -26.84
CA THR A 742 1.18 -0.04 -27.50
C THR A 742 0.53 0.94 -26.54
N TYR A 743 1.19 2.08 -26.33
CA TYR A 743 0.75 3.19 -25.52
C TYR A 743 0.61 4.45 -26.34
N GLN A 744 -0.33 5.31 -25.94
CA GLN A 744 -0.44 6.67 -26.45
C GLN A 744 -0.05 7.65 -25.36
N PHE A 745 0.74 8.65 -25.70
CA PHE A 745 1.16 9.71 -24.79
C PHE A 745 0.74 11.07 -25.36
N THR A 746 0.16 11.91 -24.49
CA THR A 746 -0.11 13.32 -24.77
C THR A 746 0.45 14.20 -23.68
N VAL A 747 0.74 15.45 -23.98
CA VAL A 747 1.31 16.43 -23.07
C VAL A 747 0.46 17.70 -23.09
N ARG A 748 0.16 18.26 -21.91
CA ARG A 748 -0.41 19.62 -21.77
C ARG A 748 0.58 20.49 -21.01
N ALA A 749 0.62 21.75 -21.36
CA ALA A 749 1.33 22.75 -20.57
C ALA A 749 0.39 23.34 -19.51
N ARG A 750 0.97 23.74 -18.37
CA ARG A 750 0.29 24.44 -17.29
C ARG A 750 1.11 25.69 -16.93
N ASP A 751 0.44 26.84 -16.72
CA ASP A 751 1.05 28.07 -16.25
C ASP A 751 1.02 28.22 -14.71
N GLY A 752 1.58 29.29 -14.19
CA GLY A 752 1.59 29.61 -12.77
C GLY A 752 0.23 30.01 -12.19
N ALA A 753 -0.74 30.39 -13.03
CA ALA A 753 -2.11 30.70 -12.66
C ALA A 753 -3.02 29.47 -12.67
N GLY A 754 -2.53 28.31 -13.17
CA GLY A 754 -3.28 27.06 -13.25
C GLY A 754 -4.03 26.84 -14.55
N ASN A 755 -3.92 27.76 -15.55
CA ASN A 755 -4.52 27.53 -16.86
C ASN A 755 -3.77 26.41 -17.59
N ARG A 756 -4.50 25.61 -18.35
CA ARG A 756 -3.96 24.45 -19.06
C ARG A 756 -4.16 24.61 -20.57
N SER A 757 -3.14 24.27 -21.34
CA SER A 757 -3.25 24.18 -22.80
C SER A 757 -4.17 23.02 -23.21
N ALA A 758 -4.59 23.00 -24.46
CA ALA A 758 -5.06 21.77 -25.09
C ALA A 758 -3.92 20.71 -25.09
N SER A 759 -4.31 19.44 -25.26
CA SER A 759 -3.35 18.33 -25.35
C SER A 759 -2.56 18.43 -26.66
N SER A 760 -1.28 18.06 -26.62
CA SER A 760 -0.45 17.85 -27.82
C SER A 760 -1.05 16.78 -28.72
N PRO A 761 -0.62 16.69 -29.99
CA PRO A 761 -0.84 15.50 -30.80
C PRO A 761 -0.34 14.26 -30.03
N ALA A 762 -1.07 13.13 -30.16
CA ALA A 762 -0.71 11.90 -29.47
C ALA A 762 0.49 11.21 -30.12
N LEU A 763 1.45 10.79 -29.33
CA LEU A 763 2.48 9.85 -29.74
C LEU A 763 1.98 8.42 -29.48
N THR A 764 2.03 7.58 -30.50
CA THR A 764 1.82 6.13 -30.32
C THR A 764 3.16 5.41 -30.35
N VAL A 765 3.47 4.62 -29.34
CA VAL A 765 4.72 3.87 -29.21
C VAL A 765 4.45 2.48 -28.63
N THR A 766 5.12 1.47 -29.19
CA THR A 766 5.08 0.09 -28.64
C THR A 766 6.39 -0.17 -27.90
N THR A 767 6.28 -0.70 -26.68
CA THR A 767 7.44 -1.13 -25.90
C THR A 767 8.15 -2.31 -26.57
N ALA A 768 9.44 -2.42 -26.35
CA ALA A 768 10.24 -3.51 -26.93
C ALA A 768 9.83 -4.87 -26.31
N ASP A 769 10.21 -5.92 -27.00
CA ASP A 769 10.14 -7.28 -26.46
C ASP A 769 10.90 -7.34 -25.12
N PRO A 770 10.50 -8.21 -24.16
CA PRO A 770 11.32 -8.49 -22.99
C PRO A 770 12.71 -8.88 -23.51
N PRO A 771 13.80 -8.39 -22.91
CA PRO A 771 15.12 -8.91 -23.25
C PRO A 771 15.04 -10.42 -23.11
N ALA A 772 15.36 -11.13 -24.20
CA ALA A 772 15.45 -12.59 -24.18
C ALA A 772 16.36 -12.91 -22.99
N THR A 773 15.83 -13.60 -21.98
CA THR A 773 16.63 -14.09 -20.86
C THR A 773 17.69 -14.95 -21.49
N GLY A 774 18.92 -14.42 -21.46
CA GLY A 774 19.99 -14.88 -22.31
C GLY A 774 20.16 -16.38 -22.21
N GLY A 775 20.41 -17.04 -23.33
CA GLY A 775 20.78 -18.44 -23.35
C GLY A 775 22.10 -18.72 -22.60
N CYS A 776 22.34 -18.06 -21.46
CA CYS A 776 23.53 -18.25 -20.62
C CYS A 776 23.21 -18.17 -19.13
N ALA A 777 23.94 -18.96 -18.34
CA ALA A 777 24.01 -18.88 -16.89
C ALA A 777 25.44 -18.67 -16.41
N VAL A 778 25.63 -17.88 -15.36
CA VAL A 778 26.94 -17.61 -14.75
C VAL A 778 26.90 -17.99 -13.28
N THR A 779 27.81 -18.85 -12.87
CA THR A 779 28.09 -19.18 -11.47
C THR A 779 29.35 -18.47 -11.03
N TRP A 780 29.31 -17.76 -9.91
CA TRP A 780 30.43 -17.03 -9.35
C TRP A 780 30.77 -17.55 -7.95
N THR A 781 32.02 -18.02 -7.74
CA THR A 781 32.52 -18.39 -6.42
C THR A 781 33.80 -17.64 -6.09
N THR A 782 33.97 -17.25 -4.83
CA THR A 782 35.16 -16.56 -4.36
C THR A 782 35.77 -17.21 -3.11
N SER A 783 37.07 -17.20 -3.04
CA SER A 783 37.85 -17.44 -1.82
C SER A 783 38.65 -16.17 -1.53
N GLY A 784 38.52 -15.59 -0.33
CA GLY A 784 39.15 -14.30 0.01
C GLY A 784 40.09 -14.39 1.19
N TRP A 785 41.05 -13.45 1.26
CA TRP A 785 41.95 -13.17 2.38
C TRP A 785 42.00 -11.64 2.56
N ASP A 786 42.64 -11.14 3.58
CA ASP A 786 42.57 -9.75 4.07
C ASP A 786 42.58 -8.63 3.00
N THR A 787 43.38 -8.78 1.93
CA THR A 787 43.49 -7.76 0.87
C THR A 787 43.31 -8.31 -0.54
N GLY A 788 42.97 -9.60 -0.67
CA GLY A 788 42.85 -10.25 -1.97
C GLY A 788 41.79 -11.35 -2.02
N PHE A 789 41.52 -11.83 -3.22
CA PHE A 789 40.56 -12.90 -3.47
C PHE A 789 40.90 -13.66 -4.75
N THR A 790 40.45 -14.89 -4.80
CA THR A 790 40.35 -15.67 -6.03
C THR A 790 38.91 -15.78 -6.45
N ALA A 791 38.59 -15.38 -7.67
CA ALA A 791 37.28 -15.60 -8.27
C ALA A 791 37.33 -16.75 -9.27
N ASN A 792 36.39 -17.69 -9.18
CA ASN A 792 36.14 -18.71 -10.20
C ASN A 792 34.77 -18.54 -10.79
N ILE A 793 34.71 -18.45 -12.10
CA ILE A 793 33.52 -18.12 -12.86
C ILE A 793 33.21 -19.25 -13.84
N THR A 794 32.00 -19.78 -13.81
CA THR A 794 31.54 -20.78 -14.78
C THR A 794 30.47 -20.16 -15.67
N ILE A 795 30.63 -20.24 -16.96
CA ILE A 795 29.67 -19.84 -17.98
C ILE A 795 29.01 -21.08 -18.54
N ALA A 796 27.70 -21.18 -18.51
CA ALA A 796 26.95 -22.27 -19.14
C ALA A 796 26.09 -21.69 -20.28
N ASN A 797 26.11 -22.34 -21.42
CA ASN A 797 25.17 -22.06 -22.52
C ASN A 797 23.84 -22.75 -22.24
N THR A 798 22.86 -22.01 -21.78
CA THR A 798 21.49 -22.50 -21.51
C THR A 798 20.53 -22.27 -22.69
N GLY A 799 21.03 -21.69 -23.79
CA GLY A 799 20.31 -21.49 -25.03
C GLY A 799 20.27 -22.72 -25.93
N THR A 800 19.58 -22.60 -27.06
CA THR A 800 19.42 -23.66 -28.06
C THR A 800 20.46 -23.60 -29.19
N SER A 801 21.28 -22.56 -29.24
CA SER A 801 22.28 -22.31 -30.29
C SER A 801 23.68 -22.41 -29.72
N THR A 802 24.64 -22.92 -30.50
CA THR A 802 26.07 -22.94 -30.13
C THR A 802 26.63 -21.52 -30.07
N ILE A 803 27.28 -21.18 -28.97
CA ILE A 803 28.04 -19.94 -28.81
C ILE A 803 29.44 -20.16 -29.39
N THR A 804 29.82 -19.36 -30.39
CA THR A 804 31.15 -19.40 -30.99
C THR A 804 31.89 -18.08 -30.67
N GLY A 805 32.89 -18.16 -29.79
CA GLY A 805 33.53 -16.98 -29.22
C GLY A 805 32.65 -16.31 -28.14
N TRP A 806 33.14 -16.26 -26.91
CA TRP A 806 32.39 -15.61 -25.84
C TRP A 806 33.19 -14.44 -25.22
N SER A 807 32.42 -13.42 -24.85
CA SER A 807 32.85 -12.24 -24.12
C SER A 807 31.91 -12.01 -22.96
N LEU A 808 32.34 -12.27 -21.73
CA LEU A 808 31.58 -12.04 -20.51
C LEU A 808 31.95 -10.67 -19.93
N ALA A 809 30.96 -9.80 -19.75
CA ALA A 809 31.15 -8.50 -19.11
C ALA A 809 30.38 -8.43 -17.79
N PHE A 810 30.99 -7.78 -16.79
CA PHE A 810 30.39 -7.49 -15.49
C PHE A 810 31.04 -6.24 -14.87
N THR A 811 30.42 -5.71 -13.82
CA THR A 811 30.92 -4.54 -13.09
C THR A 811 31.15 -4.89 -11.62
N PHE A 812 32.34 -4.59 -11.11
CA PHE A 812 32.60 -4.69 -9.68
C PHE A 812 31.76 -3.66 -8.90
N PRO A 813 31.08 -4.07 -7.82
CA PRO A 813 30.31 -3.14 -6.99
C PRO A 813 31.18 -2.13 -6.23
N SER A 814 32.48 -2.41 -6.03
CA SER A 814 33.43 -1.53 -5.35
C SER A 814 34.55 -1.09 -6.27
N SER A 815 34.87 0.20 -6.30
CA SER A 815 36.02 0.74 -7.04
C SER A 815 37.38 0.28 -6.50
N GLY A 816 37.41 -0.27 -5.27
CA GLY A 816 38.57 -0.86 -4.66
C GLY A 816 38.93 -2.28 -5.13
N GLN A 817 38.03 -2.92 -5.90
CA GLN A 817 38.28 -4.27 -6.44
C GLN A 817 39.08 -4.19 -7.75
N LYS A 818 40.16 -4.97 -7.84
CA LYS A 818 41.04 -4.99 -9.00
C LYS A 818 41.32 -6.42 -9.45
N VAL A 819 41.27 -6.65 -10.76
CA VAL A 819 41.72 -7.91 -11.39
C VAL A 819 43.23 -7.98 -11.43
N GLY A 820 43.75 -9.10 -10.99
CA GLY A 820 45.16 -9.46 -11.13
C GLY A 820 45.37 -10.52 -12.23
N GLN A 821 46.11 -11.59 -11.95
CA GLN A 821 46.38 -12.65 -12.91
C GLN A 821 45.12 -13.52 -13.14
N GLY A 822 44.68 -13.63 -14.43
CA GLY A 822 43.62 -14.52 -14.87
C GLY A 822 44.13 -15.80 -15.50
N TRP A 823 43.30 -16.83 -15.55
CA TRP A 823 43.56 -18.11 -16.27
C TRP A 823 42.29 -18.57 -16.98
N SER A 824 42.48 -19.28 -18.07
CA SER A 824 41.41 -19.78 -18.96
C SER A 824 40.50 -18.68 -19.59
N ALA A 825 40.90 -17.41 -19.50
CA ALA A 825 40.30 -16.27 -20.21
C ALA A 825 41.33 -15.13 -20.27
N ASN A 826 41.17 -14.24 -21.24
CA ASN A 826 41.81 -12.94 -21.24
C ASN A 826 40.94 -11.97 -20.46
N VAL A 827 41.34 -11.59 -19.25
CA VAL A 827 40.53 -10.71 -18.38
C VAL A 827 41.14 -9.32 -18.38
N THR A 828 40.28 -8.31 -18.69
CA THR A 828 40.67 -6.89 -18.71
C THR A 828 39.75 -6.08 -17.81
N GLN A 829 40.26 -5.03 -17.21
CA GLN A 829 39.46 -4.11 -16.38
C GLN A 829 39.69 -2.66 -16.75
N SER A 830 38.58 -1.90 -16.84
CA SER A 830 38.61 -0.43 -16.99
C SER A 830 37.68 0.19 -15.95
N GLY A 831 38.25 0.90 -14.97
CA GLY A 831 37.51 1.39 -13.83
C GLY A 831 36.95 0.23 -12.99
N THR A 832 35.64 0.12 -12.88
CA THR A 832 34.94 -1.01 -12.25
C THR A 832 34.46 -2.06 -13.26
N ALA A 833 34.45 -1.74 -14.56
CA ALA A 833 33.99 -2.64 -15.61
C ALA A 833 35.06 -3.68 -15.93
N VAL A 834 34.69 -4.95 -16.00
CA VAL A 834 35.54 -6.08 -16.32
C VAL A 834 35.01 -6.83 -17.52
N THR A 835 35.89 -7.20 -18.42
CA THR A 835 35.56 -8.03 -19.59
C THR A 835 36.52 -9.22 -19.62
N ALA A 836 35.96 -10.43 -19.72
CA ALA A 836 36.68 -11.68 -19.88
C ALA A 836 36.29 -12.28 -21.24
N THR A 837 37.30 -12.57 -22.06
CA THR A 837 37.10 -13.19 -23.38
C THR A 837 37.74 -14.57 -23.40
N ASN A 838 37.17 -15.45 -24.23
CA ASN A 838 37.69 -16.82 -24.38
C ASN A 838 39.13 -16.87 -24.87
N VAL A 839 39.77 -17.95 -24.53
CA VAL A 839 41.06 -18.36 -25.14
C VAL A 839 40.79 -19.38 -26.25
N SER A 840 41.81 -19.76 -27.03
CA SER A 840 41.69 -20.55 -28.25
C SER A 840 40.97 -21.90 -28.07
N TYR A 841 41.08 -22.53 -26.91
CA TYR A 841 40.53 -23.87 -26.64
C TYR A 841 39.14 -23.93 -26.03
N ASN A 842 38.59 -22.82 -25.54
CA ASN A 842 37.30 -22.81 -24.82
C ASN A 842 36.26 -21.84 -25.41
N GLY A 843 36.47 -21.39 -26.63
CA GLY A 843 35.62 -20.39 -27.28
C GLY A 843 34.30 -20.93 -27.81
N THR A 844 34.09 -22.26 -27.88
CA THR A 844 32.87 -22.85 -28.42
C THR A 844 32.10 -23.57 -27.30
N LEU A 845 30.84 -23.16 -27.07
CA LEU A 845 29.95 -23.76 -26.09
C LEU A 845 28.67 -24.24 -26.80
N ALA A 846 28.53 -25.54 -27.00
CA ALA A 846 27.32 -26.15 -27.50
C ALA A 846 26.15 -25.92 -26.51
N PRO A 847 24.89 -26.06 -26.90
CA PRO A 847 23.78 -26.05 -25.99
C PRO A 847 23.97 -27.03 -24.81
N GLY A 848 23.79 -26.54 -23.57
CA GLY A 848 24.06 -27.31 -22.35
C GLY A 848 25.51 -27.42 -21.93
N ALA A 849 26.48 -26.98 -22.75
CA ALA A 849 27.92 -27.00 -22.40
C ALA A 849 28.28 -25.80 -21.50
N SER A 850 29.34 -25.99 -20.71
CA SER A 850 29.89 -24.94 -19.85
C SER A 850 31.40 -24.85 -19.96
N THR A 851 31.95 -23.71 -19.61
CA THR A 851 33.38 -23.47 -19.44
C THR A 851 33.61 -22.64 -18.19
N SER A 852 34.80 -22.80 -17.61
CA SER A 852 35.18 -22.05 -16.41
C SER A 852 36.50 -21.29 -16.64
N PHE A 853 36.58 -20.12 -16.04
CA PHE A 853 37.82 -19.34 -15.94
C PHE A 853 37.92 -18.71 -14.55
N GLY A 854 39.04 -18.16 -14.21
CA GLY A 854 39.20 -17.47 -12.97
C GLY A 854 40.27 -16.40 -12.99
N PHE A 855 40.37 -15.66 -11.90
CA PHE A 855 41.43 -14.69 -11.69
C PHE A 855 41.69 -14.46 -10.20
N ASN A 856 42.92 -14.09 -9.88
CA ASN A 856 43.24 -13.51 -8.58
C ASN A 856 42.94 -12.00 -8.63
N GLY A 857 42.39 -11.46 -7.58
CA GLY A 857 42.08 -10.04 -7.45
C GLY A 857 42.53 -9.47 -6.10
N THR A 858 42.59 -8.14 -6.03
CA THR A 858 42.80 -7.40 -4.78
C THR A 858 41.64 -6.53 -4.49
N HIS A 859 41.40 -6.20 -3.22
CA HIS A 859 40.38 -5.24 -2.81
C HIS A 859 40.84 -4.35 -1.67
N THR A 860 40.28 -3.16 -1.60
CA THR A 860 40.37 -2.26 -0.43
C THR A 860 38.99 -2.15 0.20
N GLY A 861 38.87 -2.51 1.47
CA GLY A 861 37.56 -2.58 2.15
C GLY A 861 36.79 -3.85 1.83
N THR A 862 35.46 -3.74 1.61
CA THR A 862 34.59 -4.89 1.31
C THR A 862 34.82 -5.47 -0.07
N ASN A 863 34.57 -6.79 -0.23
CA ASN A 863 34.73 -7.51 -1.50
C ASN A 863 33.37 -8.11 -1.96
N PRO A 864 32.37 -7.28 -2.30
CA PRO A 864 31.08 -7.79 -2.77
C PRO A 864 31.19 -8.42 -4.16
N ARG A 865 30.40 -9.48 -4.41
CA ARG A 865 30.36 -10.13 -5.74
C ARG A 865 29.58 -9.28 -6.74
N PRO A 866 29.89 -9.32 -8.05
CA PRO A 866 29.04 -8.78 -9.08
C PRO A 866 27.69 -9.50 -9.12
N THR A 867 26.62 -8.75 -9.40
CA THR A 867 25.25 -9.26 -9.43
C THR A 867 24.66 -9.38 -10.84
N THR A 868 25.32 -8.76 -11.82
CA THR A 868 24.88 -8.76 -13.22
C THR A 868 26.01 -9.14 -14.15
N PHE A 869 25.70 -10.00 -15.12
CA PHE A 869 26.65 -10.47 -16.13
C PHE A 869 25.98 -10.44 -17.50
N THR A 870 26.74 -10.06 -18.53
CA THR A 870 26.29 -10.17 -19.93
C THR A 870 27.29 -11.01 -20.72
N LEU A 871 26.77 -11.96 -21.50
CA LEU A 871 27.55 -12.76 -22.42
C LEU A 871 27.24 -12.33 -23.86
N ASN A 872 28.28 -11.87 -24.58
CA ASN A 872 28.13 -11.31 -25.93
C ASN A 872 27.04 -10.22 -26.01
N GLY A 873 26.92 -9.41 -24.95
CA GLY A 873 25.91 -8.35 -24.82
C GLY A 873 24.54 -8.79 -24.32
N SER A 874 24.24 -10.08 -24.21
CA SER A 874 23.00 -10.62 -23.69
C SER A 874 23.09 -10.91 -22.20
N PRO A 875 22.11 -10.53 -21.37
CA PRO A 875 22.14 -10.78 -19.91
C PRO A 875 22.05 -12.28 -19.61
N CYS A 876 22.87 -12.73 -18.63
CA CYS A 876 22.87 -14.10 -18.14
C CYS A 876 22.12 -14.22 -16.82
N THR A 877 21.55 -15.39 -16.57
CA THR A 877 21.10 -15.77 -15.22
C THR A 877 22.31 -15.97 -14.31
N VAL A 878 22.24 -15.56 -13.05
CA VAL A 878 23.31 -15.67 -12.05
C VAL A 878 22.89 -16.69 -11.01
N SER A 879 23.73 -17.70 -10.79
CA SER A 879 23.49 -18.76 -9.82
C SER A 879 24.53 -18.76 -8.68
#